data_2f162cb6d66507ef2b2ff641f05d59b7
#
_entry.id   2f162cb6d66507ef2b2ff641f05d59b7
#
_cell.length_a   1.000
_cell.length_b   1.000
_cell.length_c   1.000
_cell.angle_alpha   90.00
_cell.angle_beta   90.00
_cell.angle_gamma   90.00
#
_symmetry.space_group_name_H-M   'P 1'
#
loop_
_entity.id
_entity.type
_entity.pdbx_description
1 polymer ?
#
loop_
_entity_poly.entity_id
_entity_poly.type
_entity_poly.pdbx_seq_one_letter_code
_entity_poly.pdbx_strand_id
1 'polypeptide(L)'
;MATLDGAGPADTGNGSDGAGGSRAESGSEFAVDAKFVDAVAEGRDDAAIPALGFDATGDFGGGTGTRDGGGAAGETGDASLALPDANFPADQGGASQGDGLFVVDLAAGNDGIEFVADGPGEDAGIDVSVPLAIDAAADLASVHDLASVHDVTSVPFTVNAGADQSICSGWPATLSAQANGGTPPYAYAWSANPACSDCIDSATTAQTDVVAPATTTFSVTAHDSLGAVATDSVTITVVNPVADASPEVSINPGASVRIGTPGLPGYTYAWTCDRPTCALSSASAAQPTVNPRLSTMYTVAVTSPGGCAASDSTTVWVNLPVVTTPQDGEPAYPSSASLLVQFGAAVLTSSISTDTVILRESASGTPVPFSYTPNPSLRTLTITPTYNPTVVQYTLTLVGGDSGIVSNDSLRPQRLPNDRLVRFTLATAPDVAGPTIIFRSPNFASTGVAANTSVVVTFSETLDPASVTATNFAVAAGPGPAAAIVPGTLSYDAMTSTIMFVPTSSLTSAPPTTYTVRESNIKDLSGNIANTPNWSFTTGGAADTRPPTVTTVSPAAGATRASAAPSVVVTFSEPVDPTTLAAGIQLAAGTNSVAGIVTYNPATQTASFAPVGLLASQTLYTLTVAGVDDLAGNLMTAVFTSTFTTANALFADSFESGTTSWTLNPPWGLTTEQCMSASHSLTDSPGGNYQPNVTNSSATSIGIDVTGVTGVSVSYWLNGQTQAGDTLRVEYSTNGPWTTLDTWSGIQEWALHSRNITPLPPGTTGLQIRFRFNSNGNQQSDGMYVDDVIVQAL
;
A
#
# COMPACT_ATOMS: atom_id res chain seq x y z
N MET A 1 50.64 -58.50 -2.10
CA MET A 1 51.56 -58.76 -3.20
C MET A 1 51.52 -57.52 -4.01
N ALA A 2 52.40 -56.63 -3.74
CA ALA A 2 53.63 -56.43 -4.54
C ALA A 2 53.29 -55.66 -5.81
N THR A 3 53.72 -54.56 -6.07
CA THR A 3 54.82 -53.61 -5.86
C THR A 3 54.96 -52.76 -7.11
N LEU A 4 55.10 -51.47 -6.92
CA LEU A 4 56.18 -50.63 -7.40
C LEU A 4 56.28 -50.33 -8.89
N ASP A 5 56.50 -49.25 -9.41
CA ASP A 5 57.36 -48.09 -9.36
C ASP A 5 57.31 -47.47 -10.77
N GLY A 6 57.52 -46.32 -11.09
CA GLY A 6 58.39 -45.26 -10.72
C GLY A 6 58.38 -44.15 -11.77
N ALA A 7 58.60 -43.03 -11.25
CA ALA A 7 59.54 -42.00 -11.56
C ALA A 7 59.48 -41.20 -12.91
N GLY A 8 59.45 -39.88 -12.73
CA GLY A 8 59.72 -38.85 -13.73
C GLY A 8 61.20 -38.83 -14.20
N PRO A 9 61.75 -37.85 -14.82
CA PRO A 9 61.83 -36.45 -14.31
C PRO A 9 61.79 -35.32 -15.39
N ALA A 10 61.64 -34.11 -14.92
CA ALA A 10 62.49 -32.89 -15.09
C ALA A 10 62.99 -32.59 -16.52
N ASP A 11 63.17 -31.44 -16.99
CA ASP A 11 63.71 -30.20 -16.45
C ASP A 11 63.75 -29.06 -17.49
N THR A 12 63.85 -27.85 -17.03
CA THR A 12 64.56 -26.65 -17.55
C THR A 12 63.93 -25.92 -18.76
N GLY A 13 63.96 -24.66 -18.81
CA GLY A 13 64.49 -23.60 -18.00
C GLY A 13 64.32 -22.26 -18.68
N ASN A 14 64.35 -21.27 -17.86
CA ASN A 14 64.97 -19.94 -18.09
C ASN A 14 64.53 -19.11 -19.30
N GLY A 15 64.32 -17.89 -19.13
CA GLY A 15 64.79 -16.76 -18.30
C GLY A 15 64.26 -15.49 -18.84
N SER A 16 64.10 -14.66 -17.97
CA SER A 16 64.72 -13.39 -17.64
C SER A 16 64.17 -12.15 -18.34
N ASP A 17 63.86 -11.24 -17.42
CA ASP A 17 64.17 -9.81 -17.41
C ASP A 17 63.29 -8.89 -18.27
N GLY A 18 62.82 -7.83 -17.79
CA GLY A 18 63.13 -6.92 -16.72
C GLY A 18 62.24 -5.70 -16.78
N ALA A 19 62.00 -5.27 -15.63
CA ALA A 19 62.01 -3.89 -15.16
C ALA A 19 61.26 -2.78 -15.84
N GLY A 20 60.47 -2.14 -15.08
CA GLY A 20 60.59 -0.70 -14.94
C GLY A 20 59.35 0.15 -15.17
N GLY A 21 58.78 0.64 -14.09
CA GLY A 21 58.69 2.08 -13.93
C GLY A 21 57.32 2.72 -14.11
N SER A 22 56.64 2.86 -13.01
CA SER A 22 56.14 4.11 -12.39
C SER A 22 55.32 5.14 -13.16
N ARG A 23 54.26 5.51 -12.44
CA ARG A 23 53.66 6.87 -12.30
C ARG A 23 52.67 7.36 -13.33
N ALA A 24 51.47 7.49 -12.85
CA ALA A 24 50.84 8.70 -12.29
C ALA A 24 50.10 9.60 -13.29
N GLU A 25 48.89 9.81 -12.92
CA GLU A 25 48.13 11.08 -12.89
C GLU A 25 47.34 11.55 -14.09
N SER A 26 46.10 11.88 -13.72
CA SER A 26 45.25 13.00 -14.14
C SER A 26 44.63 12.93 -15.55
N GLY A 27 43.36 12.95 -15.66
CA GLY A 27 42.51 14.08 -15.42
C GLY A 27 41.70 14.43 -16.65
N SER A 28 40.45 14.70 -16.43
CA SER A 28 39.59 15.66 -17.15
C SER A 28 39.07 15.27 -18.54
N GLU A 29 37.77 15.10 -18.62
CA GLU A 29 36.79 16.12 -19.03
C GLU A 29 36.48 16.23 -20.54
N PHE A 30 35.14 16.29 -20.76
CA PHE A 30 34.42 16.91 -21.91
C PHE A 30 34.49 16.18 -23.27
N ALA A 31 33.49 16.12 -24.07
CA ALA A 31 32.18 16.78 -24.19
C ALA A 31 31.35 16.09 -25.28
N VAL A 32 30.07 16.25 -25.12
CA VAL A 32 29.00 16.42 -26.11
C VAL A 32 29.47 16.64 -27.55
N ASP A 33 28.92 15.90 -28.52
CA ASP A 33 28.35 16.57 -29.69
C ASP A 33 27.28 15.74 -30.40
N ALA A 34 26.15 16.42 -30.61
CA ALA A 34 25.03 16.02 -31.45
C ALA A 34 25.32 16.46 -32.88
N LYS A 35 24.91 15.66 -33.86
CA LYS A 35 24.47 16.18 -35.19
C LYS A 35 23.71 15.13 -35.98
N PHE A 36 22.43 15.40 -36.15
CA PHE A 36 21.64 15.43 -37.39
C PHE A 36 22.43 15.27 -38.70
N VAL A 37 21.91 14.49 -39.63
CA VAL A 37 21.58 14.89 -41.01
C VAL A 37 20.71 13.83 -41.71
N ASP A 38 19.66 14.33 -42.38
CA ASP A 38 18.76 13.77 -43.38
C ASP A 38 19.36 13.05 -44.58
N ALA A 39 18.60 12.16 -45.21
CA ALA A 39 18.28 12.05 -46.65
C ALA A 39 17.45 10.80 -46.92
N VAL A 40 16.19 10.88 -47.21
CA VAL A 40 15.45 11.08 -48.47
C VAL A 40 15.65 9.92 -49.48
N ALA A 41 14.53 9.23 -49.69
CA ALA A 41 13.78 8.86 -50.91
C ALA A 41 13.98 7.51 -51.63
N GLU A 42 12.81 6.98 -51.96
CA GLU A 42 12.34 6.20 -53.13
C GLU A 42 12.47 4.65 -53.02
N GLY A 43 11.41 3.94 -53.17
CA GLY A 43 10.29 3.83 -54.05
C GLY A 43 9.46 2.54 -53.85
N ARG A 44 8.20 2.67 -53.97
CA ARG A 44 7.15 1.78 -54.56
C ARG A 44 7.30 0.26 -54.46
N ASP A 45 6.25 -0.49 -54.01
CA ASP A 45 4.97 -0.73 -54.64
C ASP A 45 4.01 -1.56 -53.74
N ASP A 46 2.79 -1.13 -53.80
CA ASP A 46 1.47 -1.78 -53.73
C ASP A 46 1.26 -3.16 -53.06
N ALA A 47 0.30 -3.14 -52.09
CA ALA A 47 -0.92 -3.97 -52.16
C ALA A 47 -1.89 -3.69 -50.99
N ALA A 48 -2.99 -3.07 -51.39
CA ALA A 48 -4.41 -3.27 -51.04
C ALA A 48 -4.83 -3.60 -49.58
N ILE A 49 -5.51 -2.60 -49.00
CA ILE A 49 -6.51 -2.70 -47.92
C ILE A 49 -7.90 -2.90 -48.57
N PRO A 50 -8.80 -3.69 -48.01
CA PRO A 50 -10.23 -3.44 -48.19
C PRO A 50 -10.85 -2.86 -46.91
N ALA A 51 -11.36 -1.65 -47.10
CA ALA A 51 -12.35 -1.02 -46.24
C ALA A 51 -13.70 -1.73 -46.38
N LEU A 52 -14.43 -1.90 -45.30
CA LEU A 52 -15.87 -2.18 -45.31
C LEU A 52 -16.61 -0.98 -44.75
N GLY A 53 -17.38 -0.39 -45.65
CA GLY A 53 -18.24 0.76 -45.44
C GLY A 53 -19.54 0.39 -44.74
N PHE A 54 -20.03 1.39 -44.07
CA PHE A 54 -21.41 1.51 -43.64
C PHE A 54 -22.35 1.70 -44.85
N ASP A 55 -23.50 1.05 -44.81
CA ASP A 55 -24.66 1.58 -45.49
C ASP A 55 -25.94 1.36 -44.68
N ALA A 56 -26.68 2.45 -44.52
CA ALA A 56 -27.99 2.55 -43.95
C ALA A 56 -28.97 2.66 -45.07
N THR A 57 -30.07 1.90 -45.06
CA THR A 57 -31.41 2.30 -45.52
C THR A 57 -32.39 1.12 -45.41
N GLY A 58 -33.45 1.29 -44.70
CA GLY A 58 -34.83 1.48 -45.16
C GLY A 58 -35.52 0.15 -45.47
N ASP A 59 -36.67 -0.17 -45.18
CA ASP A 59 -37.94 0.48 -44.89
C ASP A 59 -39.06 -0.60 -44.86
N PHE A 60 -40.11 -0.31 -44.13
CA PHE A 60 -41.52 -0.76 -44.33
C PHE A 60 -42.10 -2.15 -44.05
N GLY A 61 -43.09 -2.08 -43.22
CA GLY A 61 -44.39 -2.78 -43.32
C GLY A 61 -44.70 -3.68 -42.12
N GLY A 62 -45.72 -3.54 -41.34
CA GLY A 62 -47.03 -3.01 -41.48
C GLY A 62 -48.02 -3.97 -40.86
N GLY A 63 -48.97 -3.45 -40.12
CA GLY A 63 -50.17 -4.24 -39.81
C GLY A 63 -50.49 -4.46 -38.32
N THR A 64 -51.24 -3.62 -37.73
CA THR A 64 -52.71 -3.59 -37.45
C THR A 64 -53.13 -4.48 -36.30
N GLY A 65 -53.68 -3.90 -35.27
CA GLY A 65 -55.03 -3.75 -34.93
C GLY A 65 -55.21 -3.74 -33.41
N THR A 66 -55.72 -2.72 -33.00
CA THR A 66 -57.01 -2.28 -32.45
C THR A 66 -57.21 -2.47 -30.94
N ARG A 67 -57.33 -1.32 -30.28
CA ARG A 67 -58.50 -0.77 -29.56
C ARG A 67 -58.94 -1.55 -28.29
N ASP A 68 -59.12 -0.95 -27.18
CA ASP A 68 -59.97 0.15 -26.65
C ASP A 68 -59.56 0.26 -25.13
N GLY A 69 -59.66 1.33 -24.43
CA GLY A 69 -60.48 2.47 -24.44
C GLY A 69 -60.56 2.99 -23.01
N GLY A 70 -60.54 4.29 -22.84
CA GLY A 70 -61.20 5.02 -21.75
C GLY A 70 -60.35 5.19 -20.49
N GLY A 71 -60.14 6.32 -19.97
CA GLY A 71 -60.79 7.60 -20.00
C GLY A 71 -60.55 8.29 -18.68
N ALA A 72 -60.15 9.58 -18.80
CA ALA A 72 -60.51 10.69 -17.94
C ALA A 72 -59.91 10.87 -16.52
N ALA A 73 -59.06 11.88 -16.43
CA ALA A 73 -59.24 13.12 -15.60
C ALA A 73 -59.25 13.05 -14.07
N GLY A 74 -58.45 13.91 -13.49
CA GLY A 74 -58.92 14.69 -12.35
C GLY A 74 -58.01 14.77 -11.15
N GLU A 75 -57.48 15.94 -10.96
CA GLU A 75 -57.36 16.71 -9.74
C GLU A 75 -56.33 16.34 -8.63
N THR A 76 -55.42 17.25 -8.49
CA THR A 76 -54.98 18.00 -7.27
C THR A 76 -55.26 17.36 -5.91
N GLY A 77 -54.26 17.23 -5.09
CA GLY A 77 -54.38 16.96 -3.67
C GLY A 77 -53.09 17.12 -2.91
N ASP A 78 -52.91 18.30 -2.36
CA ASP A 78 -52.00 18.65 -1.27
C ASP A 78 -52.22 17.76 -0.06
N ALA A 79 -51.21 17.19 0.51
CA ALA A 79 -51.27 16.64 1.87
C ALA A 79 -49.89 16.67 2.56
N SER A 80 -49.73 17.71 3.36
CA SER A 80 -48.87 17.76 4.51
C SER A 80 -49.09 16.57 5.45
N LEU A 81 -48.05 15.92 5.92
CA LEU A 81 -48.10 15.10 7.13
C LEU A 81 -46.88 15.37 8.06
N ALA A 82 -47.34 15.63 9.28
CA ALA A 82 -46.59 16.03 10.45
C ALA A 82 -45.64 14.98 10.99
N LEU A 83 -44.60 15.49 11.65
CA LEU A 83 -43.72 14.79 12.62
C LEU A 83 -44.49 14.48 13.91
N PRO A 84 -44.10 13.47 14.67
CA PRO A 84 -44.32 13.48 16.12
C PRO A 84 -42.98 13.66 16.88
N ASP A 85 -43.10 14.50 17.91
CA ASP A 85 -42.16 14.77 18.99
C ASP A 85 -41.75 13.48 19.77
N ALA A 86 -40.53 13.45 20.28
CA ALA A 86 -40.25 12.97 21.64
C ALA A 86 -38.85 13.28 22.15
N ASN A 87 -38.82 14.17 23.11
CA ASN A 87 -38.11 14.19 24.39
C ASN A 87 -36.57 14.11 24.46
N PHE A 88 -36.03 15.27 24.92
CA PHE A 88 -34.76 15.40 25.65
C PHE A 88 -34.85 14.79 27.08
N PRO A 89 -33.68 14.47 27.67
CA PRO A 89 -33.27 15.28 28.81
C PRO A 89 -31.82 15.80 28.72
N ALA A 90 -31.64 16.95 29.36
CA ALA A 90 -30.43 17.70 29.59
C ALA A 90 -29.51 17.04 30.63
N ASP A 91 -28.19 17.20 30.51
CA ASP A 91 -27.42 17.85 31.57
C ASP A 91 -25.95 18.10 31.20
N GLN A 92 -25.49 19.32 31.54
CA GLN A 92 -24.21 19.80 32.08
C GLN A 92 -22.91 19.79 31.25
N GLY A 93 -22.48 21.00 30.89
CA GLY A 93 -21.26 21.61 31.38
C GLY A 93 -20.01 21.61 30.47
N GLY A 94 -19.61 22.83 30.08
CA GLY A 94 -18.21 23.05 29.65
C GLY A 94 -18.02 24.13 28.59
N ALA A 95 -17.62 25.31 29.01
CA ALA A 95 -17.34 26.49 28.20
C ALA A 95 -16.11 26.33 27.30
N SER A 96 -16.18 26.81 26.04
CA SER A 96 -15.04 27.43 25.38
C SER A 96 -15.53 28.44 24.35
N GLN A 97 -14.88 29.58 24.36
CA GLN A 97 -15.09 30.76 23.56
C GLN A 97 -15.04 30.48 22.06
N GLY A 98 -15.95 31.12 21.32
CA GLY A 98 -15.93 31.20 19.89
C GLY A 98 -16.30 32.59 19.42
N ASP A 99 -15.40 33.20 18.69
CA ASP A 99 -15.51 34.56 18.13
C ASP A 99 -16.70 34.66 17.17
N GLY A 100 -17.56 35.65 17.46
CA GLY A 100 -18.70 36.01 16.62
C GLY A 100 -18.28 36.91 15.47
N LEU A 101 -18.60 36.50 14.29
CA LEU A 101 -18.47 37.30 13.06
C LEU A 101 -19.66 38.27 12.97
N PHE A 102 -19.40 39.55 12.94
CA PHE A 102 -20.41 40.55 12.65
C PHE A 102 -20.65 40.69 11.15
N VAL A 103 -21.84 40.44 10.71
CA VAL A 103 -22.32 40.82 9.36
C VAL A 103 -23.15 42.09 9.52
N VAL A 104 -22.72 43.19 8.89
CA VAL A 104 -23.48 44.43 8.81
C VAL A 104 -24.19 44.47 7.46
N ASP A 105 -25.50 44.41 7.46
CA ASP A 105 -26.32 44.60 6.27
C ASP A 105 -26.75 46.09 6.19
N LEU A 106 -26.38 46.79 5.13
CA LEU A 106 -26.68 48.21 4.90
C LEU A 106 -27.87 48.32 3.93
N ALA A 107 -29.05 48.56 4.44
CA ALA A 107 -30.17 48.94 3.62
C ALA A 107 -30.28 50.47 3.60
N ALA A 108 -30.15 51.08 2.42
CA ALA A 108 -30.33 52.52 2.22
C ALA A 108 -31.81 52.87 2.06
N GLY A 109 -32.37 53.48 3.06
CA GLY A 109 -33.63 54.18 2.98
C GLY A 109 -33.45 55.65 3.30
N ASN A 110 -34.20 56.52 2.70
CA ASN A 110 -34.00 57.95 2.49
C ASN A 110 -34.17 58.83 3.76
N ASP A 111 -34.23 58.28 4.97
CA ASP A 111 -34.38 59.08 6.19
C ASP A 111 -33.76 58.35 7.40
N GLY A 112 -32.45 58.53 7.62
CA GLY A 112 -31.80 58.22 8.87
C GLY A 112 -31.39 56.79 9.12
N ILE A 113 -30.21 56.61 9.62
CA ILE A 113 -29.62 55.30 10.02
C ILE A 113 -30.21 54.88 11.36
N GLU A 114 -31.01 53.81 11.38
CA GLU A 114 -31.46 53.15 12.59
C GLU A 114 -30.66 51.89 12.84
N PHE A 115 -30.06 51.77 14.03
CA PHE A 115 -29.39 50.55 14.48
C PHE A 115 -30.41 49.70 15.25
N VAL A 116 -30.71 48.52 14.80
CA VAL A 116 -31.49 47.55 15.56
C VAL A 116 -30.52 46.49 16.10
N ALA A 117 -30.41 46.44 17.41
CA ALA A 117 -29.75 45.38 18.13
C ALA A 117 -30.81 44.45 18.72
N ASP A 118 -30.78 43.17 18.33
CA ASP A 118 -31.60 42.14 18.96
C ASP A 118 -30.71 41.27 19.87
N GLY A 119 -31.11 41.21 21.16
CA GLY A 119 -30.59 40.26 22.13
C GLY A 119 -30.40 40.85 23.55
N PRO A 120 -30.83 40.16 24.59
CA PRO A 120 -31.03 40.77 25.92
C PRO A 120 -29.80 40.63 26.82
N GLY A 121 -29.54 41.70 27.62
CA GLY A 121 -28.82 41.58 28.90
C GLY A 121 -27.69 42.55 29.16
N GLU A 122 -28.04 43.58 29.93
CA GLU A 122 -27.33 44.30 31.01
C GLU A 122 -26.06 45.10 30.73
N ASP A 123 -26.26 46.39 30.92
CA ASP A 123 -25.43 47.49 31.52
C ASP A 123 -23.91 47.44 31.39
N ALA A 124 -23.38 48.36 30.57
CA ALA A 124 -22.25 49.22 30.92
C ALA A 124 -22.28 50.44 29.99
N GLY A 125 -22.64 51.63 30.58
CA GLY A 125 -22.70 52.88 29.87
C GLY A 125 -21.35 53.34 29.37
N ILE A 126 -21.32 53.80 28.13
CA ILE A 126 -20.33 54.78 27.66
C ILE A 126 -21.03 56.00 27.21
N ASP A 127 -20.83 57.04 28.02
CA ASP A 127 -21.27 58.46 27.78
C ASP A 127 -20.35 59.05 26.70
N VAL A 128 -20.90 59.36 25.53
CA VAL A 128 -20.26 60.20 24.53
C VAL A 128 -21.19 61.33 24.22
N SER A 129 -21.06 62.38 25.01
CA SER A 129 -21.68 63.66 24.77
C SER A 129 -20.88 64.43 23.72
N VAL A 130 -21.43 64.59 22.53
CA VAL A 130 -21.01 65.63 21.56
C VAL A 130 -22.09 66.72 21.54
N PRO A 131 -21.81 67.95 21.90
CA PRO A 131 -22.81 69.05 21.79
C PRO A 131 -22.79 69.59 20.36
N LEU A 132 -23.89 69.37 19.62
CA LEU A 132 -24.22 70.23 18.49
C LEU A 132 -24.98 71.47 19.01
N ALA A 133 -24.33 72.57 18.95
CA ALA A 133 -25.02 73.88 19.07
C ALA A 133 -25.17 74.50 17.67
N ILE A 134 -26.39 74.49 17.16
CA ILE A 134 -26.79 75.39 16.08
C ILE A 134 -27.56 76.50 16.68
N ASP A 135 -26.99 77.68 16.58
CA ASP A 135 -27.76 78.95 16.87
C ASP A 135 -27.84 79.70 15.53
N ALA A 136 -29.04 79.87 15.12
CA ALA A 136 -29.39 80.67 13.96
C ALA A 136 -30.21 81.90 14.44
N ALA A 137 -29.62 82.99 14.41
CA ALA A 137 -30.32 84.26 14.12
C ALA A 137 -29.42 85.46 14.20
N ALA A 138 -29.48 86.23 13.13
CA ALA A 138 -29.38 87.68 13.04
C ALA A 138 -28.07 88.37 13.41
N ASP A 139 -27.36 88.91 12.45
CA ASP A 139 -27.52 90.34 12.21
C ASP A 139 -26.89 90.81 10.90
N LEU A 140 -27.67 91.64 10.15
CA LEU A 140 -27.20 92.40 9.01
C LEU A 140 -26.56 93.61 9.51
N ALA A 141 -25.37 93.99 9.21
CA ALA A 141 -24.94 95.30 8.73
C ALA A 141 -23.41 95.41 8.62
N SER A 142 -23.04 95.89 7.58
CA SER A 142 -22.03 96.86 7.12
C SER A 142 -20.94 96.26 6.24
N VAL A 143 -21.01 96.75 5.03
CA VAL A 143 -20.07 96.71 3.93
C VAL A 143 -18.79 97.46 4.31
N HIS A 144 -17.66 96.94 4.03
CA HIS A 144 -16.39 97.63 3.61
C HIS A 144 -15.20 96.85 4.23
N ASP A 145 -14.60 95.98 3.46
CA ASP A 145 -13.28 96.17 2.90
C ASP A 145 -12.90 95.02 1.93
N LEU A 146 -12.62 95.47 0.73
CA LEU A 146 -12.02 94.63 -0.27
C LEU A 146 -10.49 94.65 -0.05
N ALA A 147 -9.99 93.57 0.44
CA ALA A 147 -8.60 93.18 0.11
C ALA A 147 -8.38 91.71 0.45
N SER A 148 -8.34 90.98 -0.58
CA SER A 148 -7.45 89.87 -0.81
C SER A 148 -7.28 88.73 0.20
N VAL A 149 -7.20 87.70 -0.34
CA VAL A 149 -6.52 86.43 -0.22
C VAL A 149 -7.57 85.35 -0.19
N HIS A 150 -7.81 84.83 -1.39
CA HIS A 150 -8.21 83.50 -1.57
C HIS A 150 -7.07 82.66 -1.00
N ASP A 151 -7.21 82.17 0.21
CA ASP A 151 -6.50 81.01 0.70
C ASP A 151 -7.16 79.83 0.02
N VAL A 152 -6.76 79.63 -1.26
CA VAL A 152 -6.96 78.38 -1.95
C VAL A 152 -6.07 77.44 -1.20
N THR A 153 -6.61 76.68 -0.25
CA THR A 153 -5.96 75.48 0.27
C THR A 153 -5.67 74.62 -0.92
N SER A 154 -4.45 74.70 -1.45
CA SER A 154 -3.98 73.93 -2.56
C SER A 154 -4.05 72.47 -2.10
N VAL A 155 -4.90 71.66 -2.73
CA VAL A 155 -4.93 70.25 -2.50
C VAL A 155 -3.50 69.73 -2.78
N PRO A 156 -2.86 69.09 -1.78
CA PRO A 156 -1.48 68.63 -1.99
C PRO A 156 -1.40 67.74 -3.23
N PHE A 157 -0.38 67.95 -4.04
CA PHE A 157 -0.16 67.05 -5.19
C PHE A 157 0.23 65.67 -4.67
N THR A 158 -0.56 64.67 -5.02
CA THR A 158 -0.37 63.25 -4.62
C THR A 158 -0.51 62.36 -5.87
N VAL A 159 0.10 61.18 -5.80
CA VAL A 159 -0.11 60.11 -6.79
C VAL A 159 -0.42 58.81 -6.03
N ASN A 160 -1.31 57.98 -6.57
CA ASN A 160 -1.66 56.66 -6.07
C ASN A 160 -1.30 55.64 -7.15
N ALA A 161 -0.44 54.69 -6.84
CA ALA A 161 0.04 53.63 -7.70
C ALA A 161 -0.92 52.43 -7.80
N GLY A 162 -1.99 52.42 -7.00
CA GLY A 162 -2.93 51.33 -6.87
C GLY A 162 -2.56 50.35 -5.76
N ALA A 163 -3.36 49.34 -5.58
CA ALA A 163 -3.16 48.30 -4.55
C ALA A 163 -2.16 47.24 -5.03
N ASP A 164 -1.45 46.61 -4.08
CA ASP A 164 -0.59 45.46 -4.33
C ASP A 164 -1.37 44.32 -5.02
N GLN A 165 -0.70 43.63 -5.93
CA GLN A 165 -1.27 42.56 -6.72
C GLN A 165 -0.45 41.28 -6.57
N SER A 166 -1.09 40.12 -6.72
CA SER A 166 -0.43 38.82 -6.78
C SER A 166 -0.71 38.17 -8.13
N ILE A 167 0.34 37.77 -8.87
CA ILE A 167 0.25 37.19 -10.20
C ILE A 167 1.03 35.90 -10.29
N CYS A 168 0.69 35.09 -11.28
CA CYS A 168 1.52 33.91 -11.62
C CYS A 168 2.76 34.33 -12.37
N SER A 169 3.83 33.57 -12.23
CA SER A 169 5.05 33.79 -12.99
C SER A 169 4.78 33.87 -14.49
N GLY A 170 5.29 34.93 -15.12
CA GLY A 170 5.11 35.19 -16.54
C GLY A 170 3.74 35.79 -16.94
N TRP A 171 2.85 36.02 -16.00
CA TRP A 171 1.58 36.71 -16.29
C TRP A 171 1.77 38.23 -16.23
N PRO A 172 1.07 39.01 -17.09
CA PRO A 172 1.08 40.45 -17.01
C PRO A 172 0.20 40.96 -15.85
N ALA A 173 0.61 42.08 -15.29
CA ALA A 173 -0.21 42.88 -14.38
C ALA A 173 -0.33 44.31 -14.96
N THR A 174 -1.49 44.92 -14.76
CA THR A 174 -1.71 46.30 -15.17
C THR A 174 -1.49 47.21 -13.98
N LEU A 175 -0.57 48.16 -14.06
CA LEU A 175 -0.38 49.25 -13.11
C LEU A 175 -1.14 50.49 -13.56
N SER A 176 -1.73 51.20 -12.60
CA SER A 176 -2.51 52.43 -12.91
C SER A 176 -2.21 53.51 -11.86
N ALA A 177 -1.51 54.55 -12.29
CA ALA A 177 -1.22 55.71 -11.48
C ALA A 177 -2.32 56.77 -11.59
N GLN A 178 -2.77 57.25 -10.46
CA GLN A 178 -3.76 58.30 -10.40
C GLN A 178 -3.23 59.51 -9.63
N ALA A 179 -2.96 60.60 -10.37
CA ALA A 179 -2.55 61.88 -9.74
C ALA A 179 -3.75 62.67 -9.27
N ASN A 180 -3.63 63.32 -8.12
CA ASN A 180 -4.66 64.16 -7.49
C ASN A 180 -4.04 65.46 -6.98
N GLY A 181 -4.73 66.61 -7.16
CA GLY A 181 -4.17 67.89 -6.89
C GLY A 181 -3.16 68.33 -7.94
N GLY A 182 -2.39 69.39 -7.69
CA GLY A 182 -1.43 69.94 -8.65
C GLY A 182 -2.08 70.55 -9.90
N THR A 183 -1.26 70.87 -10.91
CA THR A 183 -1.70 71.50 -12.16
C THR A 183 -1.45 70.57 -13.36
N PRO A 184 -2.50 70.06 -14.07
CA PRO A 184 -2.29 69.24 -15.23
C PRO A 184 -1.68 70.04 -16.42
N PRO A 185 -1.03 69.36 -17.42
CA PRO A 185 -0.92 67.89 -17.59
C PRO A 185 0.12 67.29 -16.63
N TYR A 186 -0.15 66.00 -16.27
CA TYR A 186 0.80 65.23 -15.47
C TYR A 186 1.73 64.36 -16.32
N ALA A 187 2.97 64.27 -15.91
CA ALA A 187 3.95 63.35 -16.49
C ALA A 187 4.30 62.25 -15.46
N TYR A 188 4.36 61.02 -15.87
CA TYR A 188 4.62 59.87 -15.02
C TYR A 188 5.96 59.22 -15.39
N ALA A 189 6.62 58.65 -14.42
CA ALA A 189 7.79 57.84 -14.59
C ALA A 189 7.77 56.65 -13.67
N TRP A 190 7.63 55.42 -14.23
CA TRP A 190 7.67 54.18 -13.48
C TRP A 190 9.09 53.60 -13.43
N SER A 191 9.42 53.04 -12.32
CA SER A 191 10.67 52.29 -12.09
C SER A 191 10.42 50.99 -11.30
N ALA A 192 11.29 49.97 -11.44
CA ALA A 192 11.15 48.70 -10.76
C ALA A 192 12.32 48.47 -9.78
N ASN A 193 12.01 47.83 -8.64
CA ASN A 193 12.99 47.41 -7.63
C ASN A 193 12.65 45.99 -7.16
N PRO A 194 13.51 44.95 -7.42
CA PRO A 194 14.78 45.04 -8.16
C PRO A 194 14.58 45.48 -9.62
N ALA A 195 15.59 46.14 -10.16
CA ALA A 195 15.57 46.61 -11.53
C ALA A 195 15.46 45.41 -12.50
N CYS A 196 14.54 45.50 -13.46
CA CYS A 196 14.33 44.50 -14.50
C CYS A 196 14.37 45.15 -15.86
N SER A 197 15.04 44.50 -16.82
CA SER A 197 14.99 44.94 -18.22
C SER A 197 13.69 44.46 -18.85
N ASP A 198 13.05 45.35 -19.65
CA ASP A 198 11.87 45.06 -20.44
C ASP A 198 10.63 44.55 -19.65
N CYS A 199 10.58 44.79 -18.34
CA CYS A 199 9.45 44.38 -17.53
C CYS A 199 8.30 45.41 -17.44
N ILE A 200 8.49 46.60 -17.96
CA ILE A 200 7.49 47.69 -18.00
C ILE A 200 7.28 48.04 -19.50
N ASP A 201 6.06 47.88 -19.98
CA ASP A 201 5.72 48.14 -21.38
C ASP A 201 5.90 49.61 -21.76
N SER A 202 5.38 50.50 -20.89
CA SER A 202 5.57 51.96 -21.08
C SER A 202 5.80 52.65 -19.73
N ALA A 203 7.04 53.04 -19.49
CA ALA A 203 7.42 53.64 -18.21
C ALA A 203 6.89 55.07 -18.01
N THR A 204 6.32 55.73 -19.03
CA THR A 204 5.93 57.15 -19.01
C THR A 204 4.42 57.38 -19.08
N THR A 205 3.62 56.36 -19.09
CA THR A 205 2.17 56.45 -19.14
C THR A 205 1.53 56.27 -17.74
N ALA A 206 0.36 56.86 -17.51
CA ALA A 206 -0.38 56.69 -16.28
C ALA A 206 -0.78 55.22 -16.06
N GLN A 207 -1.05 54.48 -17.13
CA GLN A 207 -1.36 53.08 -17.10
C GLN A 207 -0.34 52.33 -17.94
N THR A 208 0.19 51.24 -17.42
CA THR A 208 1.18 50.38 -18.13
C THR A 208 1.02 48.94 -17.70
N ASP A 209 1.32 48.03 -18.61
CA ASP A 209 1.42 46.60 -18.29
C ASP A 209 2.85 46.26 -17.88
N VAL A 210 2.95 45.33 -16.89
CA VAL A 210 4.25 44.85 -16.40
C VAL A 210 4.26 43.33 -16.38
N VAL A 211 5.41 42.73 -16.68
CA VAL A 211 5.67 41.29 -16.50
C VAL A 211 6.84 41.14 -15.54
N ALA A 212 6.54 40.92 -14.27
CA ALA A 212 7.55 40.79 -13.23
C ALA A 212 8.17 39.38 -13.23
N PRO A 213 9.51 39.21 -13.37
CA PRO A 213 10.15 37.91 -13.31
C PRO A 213 10.23 37.35 -11.89
N ALA A 214 10.12 38.19 -10.87
CA ALA A 214 10.09 37.87 -9.45
C ALA A 214 9.27 38.95 -8.74
N THR A 215 8.95 38.74 -7.45
CA THR A 215 8.29 39.78 -6.65
C THR A 215 9.05 41.09 -6.76
N THR A 216 8.38 42.13 -7.28
CA THR A 216 8.97 43.41 -7.66
C THR A 216 8.09 44.55 -7.18
N THR A 217 8.67 45.57 -6.57
CA THR A 217 8.01 46.82 -6.24
C THR A 217 8.19 47.82 -7.37
N PHE A 218 7.10 48.28 -7.93
CA PHE A 218 7.09 49.33 -8.95
C PHE A 218 6.76 50.68 -8.29
N SER A 219 7.59 51.67 -8.53
CA SER A 219 7.38 53.01 -7.99
C SER A 219 7.09 53.97 -9.14
N VAL A 220 6.08 54.78 -8.96
CA VAL A 220 5.70 55.86 -9.88
C VAL A 220 6.13 57.20 -9.30
N THR A 221 6.76 58.02 -10.12
CA THR A 221 6.98 59.44 -9.85
C THR A 221 6.12 60.24 -10.83
N ALA A 222 5.26 61.07 -10.29
CA ALA A 222 4.40 61.98 -11.06
C ALA A 222 4.89 63.40 -10.89
N HIS A 223 4.90 64.17 -12.02
CA HIS A 223 5.20 65.57 -12.06
C HIS A 223 3.99 66.33 -12.59
N ASP A 224 3.62 67.47 -11.96
CA ASP A 224 2.65 68.39 -12.52
C ASP A 224 3.32 69.39 -13.47
N SER A 225 2.54 70.20 -14.18
CA SER A 225 3.06 71.18 -15.13
C SER A 225 3.83 72.35 -14.49
N LEU A 226 3.78 72.51 -13.18
CA LEU A 226 4.51 73.53 -12.40
C LEU A 226 5.75 72.92 -11.73
N GLY A 227 6.04 71.61 -11.90
CA GLY A 227 7.20 70.95 -11.36
C GLY A 227 7.04 70.38 -9.98
N ALA A 228 5.82 70.33 -9.43
CA ALA A 228 5.56 69.57 -8.17
C ALA A 228 5.73 68.06 -8.44
N VAL A 229 6.25 67.35 -7.42
CA VAL A 229 6.60 65.92 -7.53
C VAL A 229 5.85 65.15 -6.44
N ALA A 230 5.22 64.06 -6.81
CA ALA A 230 4.65 63.04 -5.92
C ALA A 230 5.14 61.65 -6.29
N THR A 231 5.27 60.78 -5.29
CA THR A 231 5.72 59.37 -5.51
C THR A 231 4.82 58.41 -4.72
N ASP A 232 4.58 57.25 -5.32
CA ASP A 232 3.94 56.14 -4.64
C ASP A 232 4.46 54.82 -5.23
N SER A 233 4.13 53.70 -4.61
CA SER A 233 4.60 52.40 -5.05
C SER A 233 3.57 51.29 -4.88
N VAL A 234 3.60 50.32 -5.74
CA VAL A 234 2.79 49.11 -5.74
C VAL A 234 3.66 47.89 -5.85
N THR A 235 3.39 46.83 -5.09
CA THR A 235 4.14 45.58 -5.13
C THR A 235 3.39 44.54 -5.94
N ILE A 236 4.06 43.99 -6.94
CA ILE A 236 3.60 42.82 -7.68
C ILE A 236 4.30 41.61 -7.07
N THR A 237 3.50 40.76 -6.36
CA THR A 237 3.98 39.51 -5.79
C THR A 237 3.87 38.40 -6.84
N VAL A 238 4.99 37.79 -7.23
CA VAL A 238 5.00 36.66 -8.15
C VAL A 238 4.86 35.35 -7.37
N VAL A 239 3.80 34.61 -7.64
CA VAL A 239 3.47 33.34 -6.99
C VAL A 239 3.85 32.19 -7.90
N ASN A 240 4.74 31.33 -7.42
CA ASN A 240 5.13 30.06 -8.05
C ASN A 240 4.73 28.90 -7.11
N PRO A 241 3.58 28.31 -7.27
CA PRO A 241 3.24 27.13 -6.49
C PRO A 241 4.20 25.99 -6.82
N VAL A 242 4.57 25.23 -5.81
CA VAL A 242 5.33 23.98 -5.97
C VAL A 242 4.37 22.84 -5.70
N ALA A 243 4.24 21.94 -6.65
CA ALA A 243 3.58 20.67 -6.46
C ALA A 243 4.64 19.62 -6.09
N ASP A 244 4.34 18.78 -5.11
CA ASP A 244 5.19 17.68 -4.69
C ASP A 244 4.28 16.49 -4.35
N ALA A 245 4.32 15.50 -5.22
CA ALA A 245 3.52 14.27 -5.09
C ALA A 245 4.16 13.23 -4.17
N SER A 246 5.33 13.50 -3.59
CA SER A 246 6.24 12.61 -2.88
C SER A 246 7.07 11.70 -3.80
N PRO A 247 8.19 11.13 -3.33
CA PRO A 247 8.95 10.14 -4.07
C PRO A 247 8.13 8.88 -4.37
N GLU A 248 8.54 8.14 -5.39
CA GLU A 248 7.99 6.82 -5.68
C GLU A 248 8.19 5.87 -4.49
N VAL A 249 7.21 5.01 -4.25
CA VAL A 249 7.20 4.06 -3.15
C VAL A 249 6.65 2.71 -3.59
N SER A 250 7.16 1.62 -3.00
CA SER A 250 6.65 0.27 -3.21
C SER A 250 5.85 -0.21 -2.01
N ILE A 251 4.70 -0.80 -2.26
CA ILE A 251 3.79 -1.33 -1.23
C ILE A 251 3.29 -2.72 -1.61
N ASN A 252 2.79 -3.48 -0.63
CA ASN A 252 2.04 -4.70 -0.90
C ASN A 252 0.62 -4.35 -1.41
N PRO A 253 -0.03 -5.24 -2.18
CA PRO A 253 -1.38 -4.98 -2.71
C PRO A 253 -2.38 -4.57 -1.63
N GLY A 254 -2.98 -3.39 -1.80
CA GLY A 254 -3.97 -2.86 -0.85
C GLY A 254 -3.39 -2.27 0.45
N ALA A 255 -2.09 -2.31 0.66
CA ALA A 255 -1.46 -1.59 1.76
C ALA A 255 -1.65 -0.07 1.58
N SER A 256 -1.74 0.64 2.69
CA SER A 256 -1.98 2.08 2.68
C SER A 256 -0.67 2.85 2.78
N VAL A 257 -0.54 3.88 1.96
CA VAL A 257 0.57 4.83 2.01
C VAL A 257 0.04 6.25 1.85
N ARG A 258 0.69 7.21 2.49
CA ARG A 258 0.38 8.62 2.34
C ARG A 258 1.25 9.24 1.25
N ILE A 259 0.66 9.99 0.34
CA ILE A 259 1.35 10.71 -0.74
C ILE A 259 1.11 12.21 -0.61
N GLY A 260 1.96 13.04 -1.24
CA GLY A 260 1.91 14.50 -1.17
C GLY A 260 2.56 15.08 0.08
N THR A 261 2.63 16.38 0.15
CA THR A 261 3.24 17.14 1.25
C THR A 261 2.19 17.88 2.09
N PRO A 262 2.52 18.35 3.31
CA PRO A 262 1.60 19.12 4.13
C PRO A 262 1.00 20.30 3.38
N GLY A 263 -0.31 20.51 3.53
CA GLY A 263 -1.03 21.57 2.83
C GLY A 263 -0.62 22.98 3.25
N LEU A 264 -0.60 23.89 2.29
CA LEU A 264 -0.37 25.31 2.51
C LEU A 264 -1.71 26.03 2.70
N PRO A 265 -1.79 27.02 3.59
CA PRO A 265 -3.03 27.77 3.82
C PRO A 265 -3.55 28.43 2.54
N GLY A 266 -4.82 28.25 2.24
CA GLY A 266 -5.50 28.84 1.08
C GLY A 266 -5.20 28.17 -0.26
N TYR A 267 -4.33 27.17 -0.33
CA TYR A 267 -4.07 26.38 -1.54
C TYR A 267 -5.10 25.27 -1.70
N THR A 268 -5.42 24.95 -2.93
CA THR A 268 -6.29 23.82 -3.26
C THR A 268 -5.50 22.73 -3.97
N TYR A 269 -5.93 21.49 -3.77
CA TYR A 269 -5.28 20.29 -4.29
C TYR A 269 -6.29 19.49 -5.08
N ALA A 270 -5.85 18.90 -6.21
CA ALA A 270 -6.67 18.02 -7.02
C ALA A 270 -5.83 16.82 -7.47
N TRP A 271 -6.15 15.64 -6.96
CA TRP A 271 -5.48 14.40 -7.29
C TRP A 271 -6.24 13.64 -8.36
N THR A 272 -5.51 13.09 -9.29
CA THR A 272 -5.96 12.16 -10.33
C THR A 272 -5.07 10.92 -10.37
N CYS A 273 -5.49 9.88 -11.05
CA CYS A 273 -4.66 8.69 -11.29
C CYS A 273 -4.86 8.15 -12.71
N ASP A 274 -3.95 7.27 -13.12
CA ASP A 274 -3.96 6.61 -14.43
C ASP A 274 -4.78 5.31 -14.47
N ARG A 275 -5.51 4.98 -13.39
CA ARG A 275 -6.37 3.81 -13.28
C ARG A 275 -7.86 4.19 -13.21
N PRO A 276 -8.78 3.28 -13.58
CA PRO A 276 -10.22 3.54 -13.48
C PRO A 276 -10.69 3.89 -12.06
N THR A 277 -10.00 3.36 -11.04
CA THR A 277 -10.24 3.65 -9.63
C THR A 277 -8.94 4.08 -8.97
N CYS A 278 -8.96 5.25 -8.34
CA CYS A 278 -7.75 5.83 -7.75
C CYS A 278 -7.42 5.31 -6.34
N ALA A 279 -8.34 4.63 -5.67
CA ALA A 279 -8.15 4.18 -4.26
C ALA A 279 -7.60 5.30 -3.36
N LEU A 280 -8.13 6.52 -3.50
CA LEU A 280 -7.77 7.74 -2.75
C LEU A 280 -8.73 7.95 -1.58
N SER A 281 -8.21 8.27 -0.41
CA SER A 281 -9.03 8.69 0.75
C SER A 281 -9.72 10.05 0.50
N SER A 282 -9.10 10.93 -0.29
CA SER A 282 -9.64 12.22 -0.70
C SER A 282 -8.90 12.75 -1.92
N ALA A 283 -9.63 13.14 -2.96
CA ALA A 283 -9.04 13.75 -4.15
C ALA A 283 -8.63 15.23 -3.94
N SER A 284 -9.05 15.86 -2.84
CA SER A 284 -8.77 17.27 -2.55
C SER A 284 -7.91 17.50 -1.32
N ALA A 285 -7.49 16.47 -0.61
CA ALA A 285 -6.55 16.61 0.51
C ALA A 285 -5.13 16.87 0.00
N ALA A 286 -4.35 17.68 0.72
CA ALA A 286 -2.93 17.89 0.40
C ALA A 286 -2.12 16.60 0.52
N GLN A 287 -2.44 15.78 1.52
CA GLN A 287 -1.81 14.48 1.78
C GLN A 287 -2.87 13.38 1.88
N PRO A 288 -3.40 12.88 0.76
CA PRO A 288 -4.30 11.74 0.81
C PRO A 288 -3.56 10.44 1.17
N THR A 289 -4.30 9.51 1.73
CA THR A 289 -3.88 8.11 1.84
C THR A 289 -4.37 7.35 0.62
N VAL A 290 -3.52 6.52 0.03
CA VAL A 290 -3.84 5.64 -1.10
C VAL A 290 -3.57 4.19 -0.74
N ASN A 291 -4.34 3.26 -1.29
CA ASN A 291 -4.19 1.82 -1.08
C ASN A 291 -4.44 1.01 -2.35
N PRO A 292 -3.68 1.28 -3.41
CA PRO A 292 -3.87 0.60 -4.69
C PRO A 292 -3.53 -0.89 -4.60
N ARG A 293 -4.22 -1.70 -5.40
CA ARG A 293 -3.91 -3.13 -5.60
C ARG A 293 -3.07 -3.40 -6.85
N LEU A 294 -2.98 -2.42 -7.72
CA LEU A 294 -2.15 -2.42 -8.93
C LEU A 294 -1.27 -1.19 -8.90
N SER A 295 -0.08 -1.28 -9.45
CA SER A 295 0.83 -0.15 -9.58
C SER A 295 0.11 1.01 -10.27
N THR A 296 0.10 2.18 -9.65
CA THR A 296 -0.73 3.33 -10.02
C THR A 296 0.09 4.61 -9.94
N MET A 297 0.01 5.43 -10.98
CA MET A 297 0.56 6.78 -10.97
C MET A 297 -0.51 7.75 -10.50
N TYR A 298 -0.13 8.59 -9.56
CA TYR A 298 -0.95 9.67 -9.01
C TYR A 298 -0.35 11.01 -9.41
N THR A 299 -1.21 11.92 -9.86
CA THR A 299 -0.82 13.29 -10.22
C THR A 299 -1.58 14.27 -9.36
N VAL A 300 -0.86 15.19 -8.72
CA VAL A 300 -1.45 16.31 -7.98
C VAL A 300 -1.35 17.59 -8.80
N ALA A 301 -2.46 18.31 -8.88
CA ALA A 301 -2.48 19.71 -9.31
C ALA A 301 -2.68 20.58 -8.05
N VAL A 302 -1.77 21.51 -7.84
CA VAL A 302 -1.76 22.44 -6.70
C VAL A 302 -2.09 23.82 -7.23
N THR A 303 -3.10 24.49 -6.66
CA THR A 303 -3.50 25.82 -7.09
C THR A 303 -3.45 26.79 -5.90
N SER A 304 -2.75 27.92 -6.08
CA SER A 304 -2.64 28.99 -5.07
C SER A 304 -3.94 29.78 -4.98
N PRO A 305 -4.15 30.61 -3.92
CA PRO A 305 -5.31 31.50 -3.80
C PRO A 305 -5.48 32.46 -4.98
N GLY A 306 -4.38 32.84 -5.64
CA GLY A 306 -4.37 33.67 -6.85
C GLY A 306 -4.60 32.93 -8.17
N GLY A 307 -4.89 31.61 -8.13
CA GLY A 307 -5.18 30.83 -9.33
C GLY A 307 -3.94 30.29 -10.05
N CYS A 308 -2.73 30.47 -9.53
CA CYS A 308 -1.51 29.90 -10.10
C CYS A 308 -1.46 28.40 -9.83
N ALA A 309 -1.16 27.61 -10.85
CA ALA A 309 -1.15 26.15 -10.74
C ALA A 309 0.21 25.53 -11.07
N ALA A 310 0.51 24.44 -10.40
CA ALA A 310 1.61 23.54 -10.72
C ALA A 310 1.13 22.10 -10.60
N SER A 311 1.83 21.15 -11.21
CA SER A 311 1.51 19.74 -11.10
C SER A 311 2.77 18.90 -10.91
N ASP A 312 2.62 17.78 -10.21
CA ASP A 312 3.65 16.77 -10.02
C ASP A 312 3.03 15.37 -9.97
N SER A 313 3.84 14.34 -10.18
CA SER A 313 3.35 12.96 -10.22
C SER A 313 4.28 12.02 -9.48
N THR A 314 3.69 11.05 -8.81
CA THR A 314 4.40 9.94 -8.15
C THR A 314 3.80 8.60 -8.57
N THR A 315 4.62 7.56 -8.59
CA THR A 315 4.14 6.19 -8.79
C THR A 315 4.18 5.43 -7.47
N VAL A 316 3.04 4.86 -7.11
CA VAL A 316 2.95 3.85 -6.06
C VAL A 316 3.04 2.49 -6.73
N TRP A 317 4.20 1.87 -6.62
CA TRP A 317 4.47 0.53 -7.11
C TRP A 317 3.82 -0.50 -6.19
N VAL A 318 3.17 -1.49 -6.76
CA VAL A 318 2.58 -2.59 -5.99
C VAL A 318 3.39 -3.85 -6.25
N ASN A 319 3.87 -4.45 -5.17
CA ASN A 319 4.65 -5.67 -5.22
C ASN A 319 3.84 -6.82 -5.81
N LEU A 320 4.49 -7.71 -6.56
CA LEU A 320 3.91 -8.95 -7.04
C LEU A 320 3.98 -9.99 -5.90
N PRO A 321 2.86 -10.40 -5.30
CA PRO A 321 2.90 -11.46 -4.30
C PRO A 321 3.32 -12.78 -4.93
N VAL A 322 4.12 -13.55 -4.19
CA VAL A 322 4.55 -14.88 -4.61
C VAL A 322 4.52 -15.86 -3.44
N VAL A 323 4.02 -17.05 -3.72
CA VAL A 323 4.03 -18.19 -2.80
C VAL A 323 4.70 -19.37 -3.52
N THR A 324 5.47 -20.13 -2.79
CA THR A 324 6.23 -21.28 -3.34
C THR A 324 5.89 -22.56 -2.60
N THR A 325 5.93 -23.66 -3.30
CA THR A 325 5.99 -25.02 -2.75
C THR A 325 7.20 -25.68 -3.41
N PRO A 326 8.25 -26.01 -2.66
CA PRO A 326 8.38 -25.89 -1.19
C PRO A 326 8.37 -24.44 -0.70
N GLN A 327 8.09 -24.27 0.58
CA GLN A 327 8.33 -23.02 1.29
C GLN A 327 9.82 -22.87 1.65
N ASP A 328 10.23 -21.64 1.99
CA ASP A 328 11.60 -21.42 2.44
C ASP A 328 11.87 -22.18 3.75
N GLY A 329 12.94 -22.98 3.77
CA GLY A 329 13.33 -23.83 4.91
C GLY A 329 12.67 -25.21 4.98
N GLU A 330 11.81 -25.60 4.03
CA GLU A 330 11.08 -26.87 4.09
C GLU A 330 12.00 -28.09 4.26
N PRO A 331 11.83 -28.91 5.35
CA PRO A 331 12.86 -29.84 5.77
C PRO A 331 12.85 -31.21 5.08
N ALA A 332 11.76 -31.55 4.38
CA ALA A 332 11.59 -32.89 3.81
C ALA A 332 10.73 -32.85 2.55
N TYR A 333 11.09 -31.99 1.60
CA TYR A 333 10.39 -31.89 0.33
C TYR A 333 10.60 -33.16 -0.53
N PRO A 334 9.54 -33.78 -1.09
CA PRO A 334 9.70 -35.01 -1.84
C PRO A 334 10.64 -34.86 -3.03
N SER A 335 11.61 -35.77 -3.18
CA SER A 335 12.58 -35.72 -4.28
C SER A 335 11.96 -36.03 -5.66
N SER A 336 10.72 -36.56 -5.69
CA SER A 336 9.93 -36.78 -6.90
C SER A 336 9.08 -35.57 -7.30
N ALA A 337 8.90 -34.58 -6.40
CA ALA A 337 7.99 -33.47 -6.61
C ALA A 337 8.59 -32.34 -7.44
N SER A 338 7.79 -31.76 -8.32
CA SER A 338 8.08 -30.51 -8.98
C SER A 338 7.91 -29.35 -8.00
N LEU A 339 8.66 -28.26 -8.21
CA LEU A 339 8.46 -27.02 -7.44
C LEU A 339 7.32 -26.22 -8.07
N LEU A 340 6.52 -25.57 -7.24
CA LEU A 340 5.42 -24.72 -7.69
C LEU A 340 5.62 -23.29 -7.18
N VAL A 341 5.43 -22.32 -8.08
CA VAL A 341 5.38 -20.91 -7.76
C VAL A 341 4.00 -20.40 -8.14
N GLN A 342 3.27 -19.82 -7.18
CA GLN A 342 2.00 -19.15 -7.43
C GLN A 342 2.18 -17.63 -7.25
N PHE A 343 1.73 -16.87 -8.24
CA PHE A 343 1.80 -15.42 -8.26
C PHE A 343 0.43 -14.80 -7.91
N GLY A 344 0.43 -13.65 -7.27
CA GLY A 344 -0.79 -12.89 -6.98
C GLY A 344 -1.48 -12.32 -8.22
N ALA A 345 -0.78 -12.23 -9.35
CA ALA A 345 -1.30 -11.81 -10.65
C ALA A 345 -0.75 -12.68 -11.77
N ALA A 346 -1.40 -12.66 -12.94
CA ALA A 346 -0.84 -13.31 -14.14
C ALA A 346 0.51 -12.67 -14.48
N VAL A 347 1.53 -13.48 -14.73
CA VAL A 347 2.88 -13.01 -15.06
C VAL A 347 3.11 -12.95 -16.57
N LEU A 348 3.97 -12.04 -16.98
CA LEU A 348 4.44 -11.94 -18.34
C LEU A 348 5.37 -13.12 -18.64
N THR A 349 4.96 -14.06 -19.50
CA THR A 349 5.73 -15.29 -19.76
C THR A 349 7.12 -15.03 -20.29
N SER A 350 7.35 -13.93 -21.00
CA SER A 350 8.70 -13.54 -21.47
C SER A 350 9.63 -13.05 -20.34
N SER A 351 9.09 -12.74 -19.14
CA SER A 351 9.92 -12.44 -17.97
C SER A 351 10.38 -13.68 -17.20
N ILE A 352 9.90 -14.85 -17.60
CA ILE A 352 10.30 -16.14 -17.01
C ILE A 352 11.37 -16.76 -17.89
N SER A 353 12.57 -16.93 -17.37
CA SER A 353 13.72 -17.53 -18.04
C SER A 353 14.64 -18.20 -17.03
N THR A 354 15.70 -18.87 -17.50
CA THR A 354 16.75 -19.42 -16.64
C THR A 354 17.60 -18.33 -15.95
N ASP A 355 17.46 -17.07 -16.35
CA ASP A 355 18.12 -15.94 -15.70
C ASP A 355 17.26 -15.34 -14.58
N THR A 356 15.94 -15.55 -14.63
CA THR A 356 14.99 -15.05 -13.63
C THR A 356 14.45 -16.13 -12.68
N VAL A 357 14.62 -17.42 -13.06
CA VAL A 357 14.35 -18.59 -12.22
C VAL A 357 15.65 -19.39 -12.15
N ILE A 358 16.26 -19.44 -10.98
CA ILE A 358 17.58 -20.05 -10.78
C ILE A 358 17.47 -21.12 -9.70
N LEU A 359 17.89 -22.35 -10.00
CA LEU A 359 17.93 -23.42 -9.02
C LEU A 359 19.38 -23.89 -8.86
N ARG A 360 19.85 -23.97 -7.63
CA ARG A 360 21.23 -24.35 -7.29
C ARG A 360 21.27 -25.33 -6.12
N GLU A 361 22.31 -26.14 -6.09
CA GLU A 361 22.72 -26.86 -4.87
C GLU A 361 23.18 -25.84 -3.84
N SER A 362 22.61 -25.84 -2.63
CA SER A 362 22.86 -24.79 -1.64
C SER A 362 24.34 -24.70 -1.20
N ALA A 363 25.01 -25.85 -1.00
CA ALA A 363 26.37 -25.87 -0.50
C ALA A 363 27.44 -25.58 -1.56
N SER A 364 27.25 -26.05 -2.79
CA SER A 364 28.24 -25.92 -3.88
C SER A 364 28.00 -24.73 -4.80
N GLY A 365 26.76 -24.18 -4.78
CA GLY A 365 26.32 -23.20 -5.76
C GLY A 365 26.14 -23.75 -7.18
N THR A 366 26.28 -25.06 -7.37
CA THR A 366 26.19 -25.71 -8.68
C THR A 366 24.77 -25.54 -9.26
N PRO A 367 24.62 -25.08 -10.51
CA PRO A 367 23.31 -24.99 -11.15
C PRO A 367 22.66 -26.36 -11.30
N VAL A 368 21.37 -26.45 -11.00
CA VAL A 368 20.54 -27.64 -11.17
C VAL A 368 19.76 -27.53 -12.48
N PRO A 369 19.85 -28.50 -13.41
CA PRO A 369 19.03 -28.48 -14.61
C PRO A 369 17.55 -28.66 -14.27
N PHE A 370 16.69 -27.88 -14.91
CA PHE A 370 15.23 -27.99 -14.77
C PHE A 370 14.52 -27.63 -16.08
N SER A 371 13.30 -28.10 -16.21
CA SER A 371 12.31 -27.55 -17.14
C SER A 371 11.24 -26.76 -16.38
N TYR A 372 10.57 -25.83 -17.04
CA TYR A 372 9.50 -25.07 -16.41
C TYR A 372 8.29 -24.90 -17.34
N THR A 373 7.11 -24.84 -16.76
CA THR A 373 5.84 -24.69 -17.46
C THR A 373 5.01 -23.58 -16.78
N PRO A 374 4.88 -22.39 -17.38
CA PRO A 374 3.99 -21.36 -16.88
C PRO A 374 2.54 -21.68 -17.20
N ASN A 375 1.64 -21.43 -16.26
CA ASN A 375 0.18 -21.48 -16.44
C ASN A 375 -0.43 -20.11 -16.11
N PRO A 376 -0.59 -19.20 -17.09
CA PRO A 376 -1.10 -17.86 -16.86
C PRO A 376 -2.54 -17.83 -16.31
N SER A 377 -3.37 -18.81 -16.68
CA SER A 377 -4.77 -18.91 -16.22
C SER A 377 -4.87 -19.16 -14.73
N LEU A 378 -3.99 -19.99 -14.18
CA LEU A 378 -3.92 -20.30 -12.76
C LEU A 378 -2.86 -19.46 -12.03
N ARG A 379 -2.15 -18.57 -12.75
CA ARG A 379 -1.08 -17.72 -12.20
C ARG A 379 0.03 -18.52 -11.56
N THR A 380 0.36 -19.69 -12.12
CA THR A 380 1.37 -20.59 -11.57
C THR A 380 2.52 -20.84 -12.53
N LEU A 381 3.66 -21.20 -11.97
CA LEU A 381 4.84 -21.69 -12.66
C LEU A 381 5.25 -23.02 -12.02
N THR A 382 5.18 -24.11 -12.76
CA THR A 382 5.69 -25.40 -12.34
C THR A 382 7.13 -25.55 -12.83
N ILE A 383 8.05 -25.90 -11.93
CA ILE A 383 9.47 -26.13 -12.21
C ILE A 383 9.76 -27.60 -11.92
N THR A 384 10.28 -28.34 -12.91
CA THR A 384 10.59 -29.76 -12.77
C THR A 384 12.11 -29.95 -12.79
N PRO A 385 12.74 -30.12 -11.61
CA PRO A 385 14.18 -30.25 -11.49
C PRO A 385 14.67 -31.65 -11.86
N THR A 386 15.96 -31.74 -12.23
CA THR A 386 16.73 -32.99 -12.25
C THR A 386 17.72 -32.94 -11.09
N TYR A 387 17.31 -33.44 -9.94
CA TYR A 387 18.11 -33.40 -8.72
C TYR A 387 19.32 -34.31 -8.78
N ASN A 388 20.41 -33.90 -8.14
CA ASN A 388 21.57 -34.73 -7.89
C ASN A 388 21.28 -35.66 -6.67
N PRO A 389 21.30 -36.98 -6.83
CA PRO A 389 20.89 -37.88 -5.75
C PRO A 389 21.81 -37.85 -4.50
N THR A 390 22.99 -37.24 -4.61
CA THR A 390 23.93 -37.11 -3.48
C THR A 390 23.83 -35.80 -2.73
N VAL A 391 23.01 -34.86 -3.23
CA VAL A 391 22.79 -33.55 -2.64
C VAL A 391 21.39 -33.51 -2.03
N VAL A 392 21.30 -32.99 -0.82
CA VAL A 392 20.03 -32.93 -0.08
C VAL A 392 19.45 -31.53 0.03
N GLN A 393 20.26 -30.47 -0.18
CA GLN A 393 19.80 -29.08 -0.02
C GLN A 393 19.90 -28.30 -1.32
N TYR A 394 18.85 -27.53 -1.58
CA TYR A 394 18.71 -26.72 -2.78
C TYR A 394 18.20 -25.31 -2.46
N THR A 395 18.54 -24.37 -3.33
CA THR A 395 18.07 -22.98 -3.27
C THR A 395 17.43 -22.63 -4.61
N LEU A 396 16.16 -22.29 -4.60
CA LEU A 396 15.44 -21.65 -5.69
C LEU A 396 15.50 -20.14 -5.50
N THR A 397 15.95 -19.41 -6.50
CA THR A 397 15.92 -17.96 -6.54
C THR A 397 14.97 -17.50 -7.63
N LEU A 398 14.00 -16.67 -7.27
CA LEU A 398 13.15 -15.93 -8.19
C LEU A 398 13.66 -14.49 -8.20
N VAL A 399 14.20 -14.06 -9.34
CA VAL A 399 14.85 -12.75 -9.47
C VAL A 399 13.81 -11.63 -9.43
N GLY A 400 14.04 -10.65 -8.57
CA GLY A 400 13.24 -9.44 -8.41
C GLY A 400 13.87 -8.21 -9.07
N GLY A 401 13.37 -7.02 -8.72
CA GLY A 401 13.85 -5.75 -9.26
C GLY A 401 13.50 -5.52 -10.74
N ASP A 402 14.25 -4.65 -11.40
CA ASP A 402 13.94 -4.17 -12.76
C ASP A 402 14.10 -5.23 -13.85
N SER A 403 15.00 -6.19 -13.66
CA SER A 403 15.27 -7.30 -14.59
C SER A 403 14.57 -8.59 -14.19
N GLY A 404 13.77 -8.59 -13.14
CA GLY A 404 13.11 -9.76 -12.57
C GLY A 404 11.78 -10.12 -13.19
N ILE A 405 11.06 -11.00 -12.48
CA ILE A 405 9.72 -11.48 -12.88
C ILE A 405 8.69 -10.36 -12.69
N VAL A 406 7.87 -10.11 -13.72
CA VAL A 406 6.86 -9.06 -13.73
C VAL A 406 5.48 -9.61 -14.10
N SER A 407 4.43 -8.92 -13.62
CA SER A 407 3.05 -9.23 -14.01
C SER A 407 2.76 -8.83 -15.46
N ASN A 408 1.71 -9.41 -16.04
CA ASN A 408 1.23 -9.11 -17.39
C ASN A 408 0.33 -7.85 -17.42
N ASP A 409 0.61 -6.86 -16.57
CA ASP A 409 -0.08 -5.56 -16.61
C ASP A 409 0.65 -4.65 -17.61
N SER A 410 0.00 -4.35 -18.72
CA SER A 410 0.59 -3.57 -19.82
C SER A 410 0.80 -2.08 -19.47
N LEU A 411 0.10 -1.57 -18.46
CA LEU A 411 0.22 -0.17 -18.06
C LEU A 411 1.38 0.04 -17.08
N ARG A 412 1.38 -0.73 -15.96
CA ARG A 412 2.43 -0.68 -14.92
C ARG A 412 2.56 -2.06 -14.27
N PRO A 413 3.50 -2.90 -14.74
CA PRO A 413 3.66 -4.24 -14.20
C PRO A 413 3.98 -4.23 -12.70
N GLN A 414 3.35 -5.11 -11.95
CA GLN A 414 3.79 -5.45 -10.60
C GLN A 414 5.10 -6.22 -10.68
N ARG A 415 6.00 -6.06 -9.72
CA ARG A 415 7.32 -6.67 -9.67
C ARG A 415 7.55 -7.36 -8.34
N LEU A 416 8.40 -8.38 -8.32
CA LEU A 416 9.02 -8.79 -7.08
C LEU A 416 9.97 -7.66 -6.63
N PRO A 417 9.85 -7.15 -5.39
CA PRO A 417 10.69 -6.01 -4.97
C PRO A 417 12.17 -6.38 -4.88
N ASN A 418 12.46 -7.61 -4.46
CA ASN A 418 13.80 -8.18 -4.31
C ASN A 418 13.79 -9.63 -4.80
N ASP A 419 14.95 -10.24 -4.88
CA ASP A 419 15.07 -11.67 -5.12
C ASP A 419 14.37 -12.45 -4.01
N ARG A 420 13.54 -13.42 -4.40
CA ARG A 420 12.94 -14.37 -3.47
C ARG A 420 13.78 -15.65 -3.46
N LEU A 421 14.44 -15.89 -2.34
CA LEU A 421 15.18 -17.14 -2.12
C LEU A 421 14.29 -18.13 -1.38
N VAL A 422 14.32 -19.36 -1.84
CA VAL A 422 13.59 -20.51 -1.26
C VAL A 422 14.59 -21.64 -1.09
N ARG A 423 14.97 -21.94 0.12
CA ARG A 423 15.86 -23.04 0.49
C ARG A 423 15.03 -24.22 0.97
N PHE A 424 15.36 -25.39 0.57
CA PHE A 424 14.64 -26.59 1.00
C PHE A 424 15.56 -27.82 1.02
N THR A 425 15.15 -28.82 1.78
CA THR A 425 15.88 -30.09 1.90
C THR A 425 15.01 -31.20 1.33
N LEU A 426 15.60 -32.05 0.49
CA LEU A 426 14.87 -33.19 -0.05
C LEU A 426 14.66 -34.28 0.99
N ALA A 427 13.47 -34.87 0.96
CA ALA A 427 13.19 -36.09 1.67
C ALA A 427 14.05 -37.26 1.15
N THR A 428 14.37 -38.19 2.03
CA THR A 428 15.15 -39.43 1.68
C THR A 428 14.33 -40.44 0.88
N ALA A 429 13.00 -40.33 0.89
CA ALA A 429 12.09 -41.18 0.16
C ALA A 429 11.20 -40.35 -0.76
N PRO A 430 10.84 -40.86 -1.96
CA PRO A 430 9.88 -40.18 -2.82
C PRO A 430 8.48 -40.22 -2.19
N ASP A 431 7.67 -39.25 -2.52
CA ASP A 431 6.26 -39.29 -2.24
C ASP A 431 5.55 -40.25 -3.21
N VAL A 432 4.75 -41.17 -2.68
CA VAL A 432 3.97 -42.16 -3.39
C VAL A 432 2.48 -42.13 -3.04
N ALA A 433 2.07 -41.19 -2.19
CA ALA A 433 0.70 -40.99 -1.79
C ALA A 433 0.02 -39.95 -2.69
N GLY A 434 -1.17 -40.21 -3.17
CA GLY A 434 -1.91 -39.22 -3.95
C GLY A 434 -2.79 -38.35 -3.04
N PRO A 435 -3.15 -37.15 -3.50
CA PRO A 435 -3.94 -36.21 -2.73
C PRO A 435 -5.32 -36.77 -2.38
N THR A 436 -5.79 -36.47 -1.18
CA THR A 436 -7.11 -36.82 -0.67
C THR A 436 -7.95 -35.59 -0.40
N ILE A 437 -9.29 -35.71 -0.53
CA ILE A 437 -10.20 -34.60 -0.24
C ILE A 437 -10.36 -34.46 1.26
N ILE A 438 -10.03 -33.30 1.80
CA ILE A 438 -10.23 -32.93 3.22
C ILE A 438 -11.46 -32.03 3.43
N PHE A 439 -11.91 -31.32 2.40
CA PHE A 439 -13.12 -30.50 2.43
C PHE A 439 -13.78 -30.48 1.06
N ARG A 440 -15.11 -30.41 1.02
CA ARG A 440 -15.90 -30.18 -0.19
C ARG A 440 -17.17 -29.42 0.12
N SER A 441 -17.57 -28.52 -0.77
CA SER A 441 -18.87 -27.83 -0.76
C SER A 441 -19.39 -27.76 -2.19
N PRO A 442 -20.64 -28.19 -2.48
CA PRO A 442 -21.58 -28.89 -1.60
C PRO A 442 -21.09 -30.26 -1.13
N ASN A 443 -21.51 -30.68 0.07
CA ASN A 443 -21.13 -31.97 0.62
C ASN A 443 -21.69 -33.15 -0.19
N PHE A 444 -21.11 -34.35 -0.01
CA PHE A 444 -21.59 -35.59 -0.60
C PHE A 444 -23.07 -35.82 -0.25
N ALA A 445 -23.87 -36.15 -1.26
CA ALA A 445 -25.30 -36.42 -1.17
C ALA A 445 -26.15 -35.29 -0.52
N SER A 446 -25.65 -34.06 -0.40
CA SER A 446 -26.43 -32.94 0.08
C SER A 446 -27.61 -32.65 -0.85
N THR A 447 -28.74 -32.25 -0.26
CA THR A 447 -30.00 -31.92 -0.96
C THR A 447 -30.44 -30.51 -0.60
N GLY A 448 -31.23 -29.88 -1.46
CA GLY A 448 -31.71 -28.52 -1.22
C GLY A 448 -30.62 -27.45 -1.43
N VAL A 449 -29.59 -27.80 -2.18
CA VAL A 449 -28.45 -26.90 -2.45
C VAL A 449 -28.91 -25.68 -3.25
N ALA A 450 -28.43 -24.50 -2.91
CA ALA A 450 -28.74 -23.25 -3.59
C ALA A 450 -28.34 -23.31 -5.07
N ALA A 451 -29.15 -22.71 -5.94
CA ALA A 451 -28.91 -22.76 -7.38
C ALA A 451 -27.68 -21.96 -7.84
N ASN A 452 -27.27 -20.97 -7.09
CA ASN A 452 -26.12 -20.10 -7.37
C ASN A 452 -24.83 -20.52 -6.66
N THR A 453 -24.78 -21.72 -6.08
CA THR A 453 -23.59 -22.22 -5.37
C THR A 453 -22.39 -22.45 -6.30
N SER A 454 -21.20 -22.18 -5.82
CA SER A 454 -19.95 -22.67 -6.39
C SER A 454 -19.60 -24.07 -5.84
N VAL A 455 -18.74 -24.80 -6.54
CA VAL A 455 -18.22 -26.09 -6.05
C VAL A 455 -16.77 -25.89 -5.62
N VAL A 456 -16.48 -26.17 -4.35
CA VAL A 456 -15.15 -26.00 -3.74
C VAL A 456 -14.65 -27.32 -3.20
N VAL A 457 -13.38 -27.63 -3.47
CA VAL A 457 -12.73 -28.86 -3.01
C VAL A 457 -11.33 -28.54 -2.53
N THR A 458 -11.03 -28.89 -1.27
CA THR A 458 -9.70 -28.74 -0.69
C THR A 458 -9.04 -30.11 -0.53
N PHE A 459 -7.80 -30.21 -0.99
CA PHE A 459 -7.00 -31.44 -0.93
C PHE A 459 -6.01 -31.42 0.24
N SER A 460 -5.52 -32.59 0.62
CA SER A 460 -4.55 -32.75 1.71
C SER A 460 -3.18 -32.17 1.43
N GLU A 461 -2.88 -31.91 0.18
CA GLU A 461 -1.58 -31.48 -0.31
C GLU A 461 -1.67 -30.66 -1.60
N THR A 462 -0.57 -30.02 -1.99
CA THR A 462 -0.50 -29.15 -3.17
C THR A 462 -0.61 -29.97 -4.46
N LEU A 463 -1.48 -29.54 -5.36
CA LEU A 463 -1.72 -30.19 -6.64
C LEU A 463 -0.78 -29.69 -7.73
N ASP A 464 -0.52 -30.51 -8.73
CA ASP A 464 0.04 -30.08 -10.01
C ASP A 464 -1.00 -29.26 -10.79
N PRO A 465 -0.78 -27.95 -10.99
CA PRO A 465 -1.73 -27.09 -11.70
C PRO A 465 -2.00 -27.54 -13.14
N ALA A 466 -1.08 -28.28 -13.77
CA ALA A 466 -1.29 -28.82 -15.10
C ALA A 466 -2.36 -29.93 -15.10
N SER A 467 -2.59 -30.57 -13.97
CA SER A 467 -3.66 -31.56 -13.79
C SER A 467 -5.03 -30.92 -13.53
N VAL A 468 -5.08 -29.65 -13.10
CA VAL A 468 -6.34 -28.94 -12.77
C VAL A 468 -6.93 -28.33 -14.04
N THR A 469 -7.68 -29.15 -14.77
CA THR A 469 -8.28 -28.79 -16.06
C THR A 469 -9.77 -29.11 -16.07
N ALA A 470 -10.53 -28.46 -16.97
CA ALA A 470 -11.95 -28.75 -17.16
C ALA A 470 -12.24 -30.21 -17.61
N THR A 471 -11.22 -30.93 -18.10
CA THR A 471 -11.31 -32.35 -18.43
C THR A 471 -11.20 -33.22 -17.18
N ASN A 472 -10.36 -32.84 -16.25
CA ASN A 472 -10.06 -33.60 -15.05
C ASN A 472 -10.94 -33.23 -13.84
N PHE A 473 -11.51 -32.01 -13.84
CA PHE A 473 -12.47 -31.56 -12.84
C PHE A 473 -13.67 -30.94 -13.55
N ALA A 474 -14.84 -31.55 -13.41
CA ALA A 474 -16.06 -31.06 -14.07
C ALA A 474 -17.32 -31.32 -13.23
N VAL A 475 -18.29 -30.44 -13.38
CA VAL A 475 -19.64 -30.60 -12.82
C VAL A 475 -20.60 -31.00 -13.94
N ALA A 476 -21.34 -32.08 -13.77
CA ALA A 476 -22.27 -32.61 -14.77
C ALA A 476 -23.70 -32.64 -14.24
N ALA A 477 -24.67 -32.26 -15.07
CA ALA A 477 -26.08 -32.29 -14.74
C ALA A 477 -26.63 -33.73 -14.91
N GLY A 478 -26.60 -34.51 -13.86
CA GLY A 478 -27.08 -35.89 -13.81
C GLY A 478 -25.98 -36.91 -13.41
N PRO A 479 -26.36 -38.17 -13.16
CA PRO A 479 -25.47 -39.17 -12.61
C PRO A 479 -24.65 -39.95 -13.66
N GLY A 480 -24.98 -39.96 -14.93
CA GLY A 480 -24.36 -40.80 -15.92
C GLY A 480 -23.18 -40.18 -16.66
N PRO A 481 -22.32 -40.99 -17.32
CA PRO A 481 -21.16 -40.47 -18.07
C PRO A 481 -21.55 -39.55 -19.22
N ALA A 482 -22.76 -39.71 -19.78
CA ALA A 482 -23.31 -38.87 -20.85
C ALA A 482 -24.02 -37.59 -20.32
N ALA A 483 -24.03 -37.35 -19.00
CA ALA A 483 -24.64 -36.17 -18.47
C ALA A 483 -23.90 -34.91 -18.93
N ALA A 484 -24.69 -33.88 -19.28
CA ALA A 484 -24.16 -32.64 -19.83
C ALA A 484 -23.25 -31.92 -18.82
N ILE A 485 -22.08 -31.48 -19.28
CA ILE A 485 -21.15 -30.71 -18.45
C ILE A 485 -21.71 -29.28 -18.27
N VAL A 486 -21.70 -28.81 -17.04
CA VAL A 486 -22.06 -27.44 -16.67
C VAL A 486 -20.93 -26.50 -17.10
N PRO A 487 -21.21 -25.45 -17.90
CA PRO A 487 -20.20 -24.43 -18.19
C PRO A 487 -19.83 -23.64 -16.93
N GLY A 488 -18.55 -23.37 -16.74
CA GLY A 488 -18.07 -22.66 -15.57
C GLY A 488 -16.59 -22.30 -15.65
N THR A 489 -16.13 -21.51 -14.68
CA THR A 489 -14.75 -21.12 -14.52
C THR A 489 -14.11 -21.96 -13.43
N LEU A 490 -12.95 -22.52 -13.73
CA LEU A 490 -12.14 -23.30 -12.81
C LEU A 490 -10.97 -22.45 -12.33
N SER A 491 -10.76 -22.38 -11.02
CA SER A 491 -9.60 -21.76 -10.40
C SER A 491 -8.95 -22.72 -9.41
N TYR A 492 -7.67 -22.49 -9.13
CA TYR A 492 -6.89 -23.24 -8.15
C TYR A 492 -6.06 -22.30 -7.31
N ASP A 493 -6.12 -22.49 -6.00
CA ASP A 493 -5.26 -21.82 -5.03
C ASP A 493 -4.29 -22.85 -4.42
N ALA A 494 -2.99 -22.70 -4.72
CA ALA A 494 -1.96 -23.61 -4.26
C ALA A 494 -1.67 -23.46 -2.76
N MET A 495 -1.89 -22.29 -2.17
CA MET A 495 -1.66 -22.06 -0.73
C MET A 495 -2.62 -22.88 0.14
N THR A 496 -3.86 -22.99 -0.30
CA THR A 496 -4.88 -23.74 0.41
C THR A 496 -5.18 -25.09 -0.21
N SER A 497 -4.47 -25.47 -1.29
CA SER A 497 -4.70 -26.70 -2.08
C SER A 497 -6.16 -26.83 -2.53
N THR A 498 -6.79 -25.71 -2.91
CA THR A 498 -8.24 -25.64 -3.15
C THR A 498 -8.56 -25.40 -4.62
N ILE A 499 -9.40 -26.28 -5.17
CA ILE A 499 -10.04 -26.08 -6.47
C ILE A 499 -11.40 -25.44 -6.25
N MET A 500 -11.72 -24.39 -7.01
CA MET A 500 -13.04 -23.75 -7.04
C MET A 500 -13.58 -23.74 -8.47
N PHE A 501 -14.82 -24.19 -8.62
CA PHE A 501 -15.58 -24.15 -9.86
C PHE A 501 -16.79 -23.25 -9.69
N VAL A 502 -16.86 -22.18 -10.48
CA VAL A 502 -17.96 -21.21 -10.50
C VAL A 502 -18.78 -21.43 -11.77
N PRO A 503 -20.05 -21.89 -11.66
CA PRO A 503 -20.92 -22.04 -12.82
C PRO A 503 -21.15 -20.69 -13.54
N THR A 504 -21.11 -20.67 -14.87
CA THR A 504 -21.38 -19.45 -15.65
C THR A 504 -22.80 -18.91 -15.48
N SER A 505 -23.73 -19.80 -15.12
CA SER A 505 -25.13 -19.47 -14.80
C SER A 505 -25.61 -20.34 -13.65
N SER A 506 -26.62 -19.86 -12.92
CA SER A 506 -27.23 -20.64 -11.83
C SER A 506 -27.63 -22.03 -12.26
N LEU A 507 -27.40 -23.00 -11.39
CA LEU A 507 -27.77 -24.39 -11.60
C LEU A 507 -29.31 -24.53 -11.62
N THR A 508 -29.82 -25.53 -12.33
CA THR A 508 -31.25 -25.80 -12.35
C THR A 508 -31.70 -26.32 -10.98
N SER A 509 -32.73 -25.69 -10.39
CA SER A 509 -33.27 -26.05 -9.07
C SER A 509 -34.73 -26.40 -9.07
N ALA A 510 -35.43 -26.09 -10.19
CA ALA A 510 -36.85 -26.42 -10.38
C ALA A 510 -37.07 -27.07 -11.77
N PRO A 511 -37.25 -28.41 -11.86
CA PRO A 511 -37.25 -29.36 -10.74
C PRO A 511 -35.89 -29.52 -10.07
N PRO A 512 -35.85 -30.03 -8.81
CA PRO A 512 -34.58 -30.41 -8.18
C PRO A 512 -33.74 -31.29 -9.08
N THR A 513 -32.51 -30.91 -9.31
CA THR A 513 -31.58 -31.54 -10.26
C THR A 513 -30.37 -32.06 -9.54
N THR A 514 -30.02 -33.32 -9.77
CA THR A 514 -28.79 -33.91 -9.23
C THR A 514 -27.62 -33.57 -10.13
N TYR A 515 -26.57 -33.02 -9.53
CA TYR A 515 -25.29 -32.72 -10.16
C TYR A 515 -24.22 -33.67 -9.67
N THR A 516 -23.35 -34.11 -10.54
CA THR A 516 -22.21 -34.97 -10.23
C THR A 516 -20.92 -34.22 -10.48
N VAL A 517 -20.10 -34.09 -9.43
CA VAL A 517 -18.73 -33.62 -9.57
C VAL A 517 -17.85 -34.80 -9.97
N ARG A 518 -17.15 -34.64 -11.05
CA ARG A 518 -16.25 -35.64 -11.63
C ARG A 518 -14.83 -35.18 -11.45
N GLU A 519 -14.05 -36.06 -10.86
CA GLU A 519 -12.62 -35.88 -10.68
C GLU A 519 -11.89 -37.04 -11.31
N SER A 520 -10.90 -36.75 -12.08
CA SER A 520 -10.03 -37.76 -12.70
C SER A 520 -8.66 -37.18 -12.99
N ASN A 521 -7.62 -37.94 -12.79
CA ASN A 521 -6.23 -37.53 -13.10
C ASN A 521 -5.80 -36.19 -12.41
N ILE A 522 -6.43 -35.81 -11.31
CA ILE A 522 -5.90 -34.74 -10.46
C ILE A 522 -4.65 -35.31 -9.78
N LYS A 523 -3.54 -34.61 -9.86
CA LYS A 523 -2.23 -35.07 -9.41
C LYS A 523 -1.64 -34.09 -8.39
N ASP A 524 -0.82 -34.64 -7.48
CA ASP A 524 0.12 -33.86 -6.70
C ASP A 524 1.35 -33.43 -7.52
N LEU A 525 2.28 -32.72 -6.89
CA LEU A 525 3.53 -32.28 -7.52
C LEU A 525 4.53 -33.43 -7.77
N SER A 526 4.33 -34.59 -7.15
CA SER A 526 5.11 -35.85 -7.37
C SER A 526 4.54 -36.68 -8.50
N GLY A 527 3.35 -36.35 -9.03
CA GLY A 527 2.67 -37.04 -10.10
C GLY A 527 1.72 -38.15 -9.63
N ASN A 528 1.51 -38.33 -8.33
CA ASN A 528 0.56 -39.30 -7.77
C ASN A 528 -0.86 -38.84 -8.03
N ILE A 529 -1.73 -39.75 -8.40
CA ILE A 529 -3.11 -39.44 -8.78
C ILE A 529 -4.00 -39.49 -7.54
N ALA A 530 -4.85 -38.48 -7.35
CA ALA A 530 -5.88 -38.47 -6.33
C ALA A 530 -6.83 -39.68 -6.50
N ASN A 531 -7.02 -40.42 -5.44
CA ASN A 531 -7.98 -41.54 -5.43
C ASN A 531 -9.29 -41.06 -4.82
N THR A 532 -9.98 -40.18 -5.54
CA THR A 532 -11.24 -39.56 -5.09
C THR A 532 -12.41 -40.07 -5.92
N PRO A 533 -13.44 -40.64 -5.29
CA PRO A 533 -14.64 -41.04 -6.01
C PRO A 533 -15.45 -39.80 -6.41
N ASN A 534 -16.06 -39.86 -7.60
CA ASN A 534 -17.07 -38.87 -7.98
C ASN A 534 -18.16 -38.78 -6.91
N TRP A 535 -18.65 -37.57 -6.67
CA TRP A 535 -19.77 -37.37 -5.72
C TRP A 535 -20.88 -36.55 -6.36
N SER A 536 -22.06 -36.54 -5.73
CA SER A 536 -23.20 -35.80 -6.22
C SER A 536 -23.88 -35.00 -5.10
N PHE A 537 -24.54 -33.95 -5.52
CA PHE A 537 -25.42 -33.14 -4.72
C PHE A 537 -26.70 -32.83 -5.51
N THR A 538 -27.79 -32.44 -4.83
CA THR A 538 -29.07 -32.14 -5.48
C THR A 538 -29.50 -30.72 -5.13
N THR A 539 -29.71 -29.88 -6.16
CA THR A 539 -30.28 -28.56 -6.00
C THR A 539 -31.80 -28.67 -5.65
N GLY A 540 -32.38 -27.58 -5.22
CA GLY A 540 -33.79 -27.53 -4.89
C GLY A 540 -34.12 -26.47 -3.86
N GLY A 541 -33.10 -25.79 -3.36
CA GLY A 541 -33.24 -24.58 -2.55
C GLY A 541 -33.51 -23.35 -3.41
N ALA A 542 -34.09 -22.33 -2.82
CA ALA A 542 -34.02 -20.98 -3.36
C ALA A 542 -32.53 -20.61 -3.54
N ALA A 543 -32.24 -19.67 -4.46
CA ALA A 543 -30.90 -19.09 -4.54
C ALA A 543 -30.50 -18.57 -3.16
N ASP A 544 -29.25 -18.76 -2.80
CA ASP A 544 -28.69 -18.11 -1.61
C ASP A 544 -28.53 -16.62 -1.89
N THR A 545 -29.12 -15.81 -1.04
CA THR A 545 -29.09 -14.35 -1.09
C THR A 545 -28.60 -13.75 0.22
N ARG A 546 -28.09 -14.59 1.13
CA ARG A 546 -27.60 -14.17 2.43
C ARG A 546 -26.11 -13.94 2.36
N PRO A 547 -25.68 -12.69 2.55
CA PRO A 547 -24.24 -12.42 2.59
C PRO A 547 -23.59 -12.99 3.85
N PRO A 548 -22.30 -13.34 3.79
CA PRO A 548 -21.57 -13.82 4.94
C PRO A 548 -21.43 -12.73 5.99
N THR A 549 -21.34 -13.14 7.25
CA THR A 549 -21.10 -12.25 8.39
C THR A 549 -19.96 -12.79 9.24
N VAL A 550 -19.26 -11.89 9.96
CA VAL A 550 -18.26 -12.29 10.96
C VAL A 550 -18.96 -12.69 12.24
N THR A 551 -18.73 -13.91 12.72
CA THR A 551 -19.33 -14.45 13.95
C THR A 551 -18.42 -14.26 15.16
N THR A 552 -17.10 -14.50 15.01
CA THR A 552 -16.13 -14.32 16.10
C THR A 552 -14.80 -13.84 15.55
N VAL A 553 -14.02 -13.16 16.40
CA VAL A 553 -12.65 -12.76 16.12
C VAL A 553 -11.72 -13.04 17.29
N SER A 554 -10.46 -13.30 16.99
CA SER A 554 -9.37 -13.37 17.96
C SER A 554 -8.20 -12.53 17.44
N PRO A 555 -7.61 -11.62 18.25
CA PRO A 555 -7.98 -11.27 19.63
C PRO A 555 -9.42 -10.77 19.74
N ALA A 556 -10.06 -11.01 20.90
CA ALA A 556 -11.43 -10.57 21.15
C ALA A 556 -11.56 -9.05 21.04
N ALA A 557 -12.73 -8.57 20.63
CA ALA A 557 -13.01 -7.14 20.54
C ALA A 557 -12.73 -6.43 21.87
N GLY A 558 -11.93 -5.36 21.82
CA GLY A 558 -11.53 -4.60 22.99
C GLY A 558 -10.45 -5.27 23.86
N ALA A 559 -9.84 -6.37 23.44
CA ALA A 559 -8.73 -6.98 24.19
C ALA A 559 -7.61 -5.95 24.41
N THR A 560 -7.10 -5.83 25.65
CA THR A 560 -6.11 -4.80 26.04
C THR A 560 -4.71 -5.35 26.24
N ARG A 561 -4.51 -6.66 26.09
CA ARG A 561 -3.24 -7.35 26.32
C ARG A 561 -3.02 -8.44 25.28
N ALA A 562 -3.25 -8.12 24.00
CA ALA A 562 -2.96 -9.03 22.92
C ALA A 562 -1.44 -9.24 22.76
N SER A 563 -1.03 -10.42 22.32
CA SER A 563 0.37 -10.69 21.95
C SER A 563 0.84 -9.67 20.89
N ALA A 564 2.10 -9.34 20.86
CA ALA A 564 2.71 -8.58 19.76
C ALA A 564 2.76 -9.39 18.46
N ALA A 565 2.60 -10.68 18.53
CA ALA A 565 2.52 -11.57 17.38
C ALA A 565 1.23 -12.39 17.41
N PRO A 566 0.07 -11.77 17.30
CA PRO A 566 -1.19 -12.48 17.29
C PRO A 566 -1.41 -13.12 15.93
N SER A 567 -1.88 -14.34 15.88
CA SER A 567 -2.69 -14.79 14.74
C SER A 567 -4.06 -14.14 14.89
N VAL A 568 -4.40 -13.21 13.99
CA VAL A 568 -5.72 -12.58 13.98
C VAL A 568 -6.67 -13.50 13.25
N VAL A 569 -7.59 -14.15 13.98
CA VAL A 569 -8.53 -15.14 13.43
C VAL A 569 -9.91 -14.52 13.28
N VAL A 570 -10.52 -14.72 12.11
CA VAL A 570 -11.87 -14.30 11.77
C VAL A 570 -12.69 -15.55 11.45
N THR A 571 -13.81 -15.75 12.15
CA THR A 571 -14.75 -16.84 11.84
C THR A 571 -15.97 -16.26 11.14
N PHE A 572 -16.35 -16.86 10.03
CA PHE A 572 -17.53 -16.47 9.25
C PHE A 572 -18.75 -17.32 9.59
N SER A 573 -19.94 -16.83 9.23
CA SER A 573 -21.21 -17.54 9.42
C SER A 573 -21.37 -18.75 8.50
N GLU A 574 -20.59 -18.75 7.41
CA GLU A 574 -20.65 -19.74 6.33
C GLU A 574 -19.34 -19.76 5.55
N PRO A 575 -19.10 -20.76 4.69
CA PRO A 575 -17.94 -20.79 3.82
C PRO A 575 -17.92 -19.60 2.86
N VAL A 576 -16.78 -18.94 2.77
CA VAL A 576 -16.57 -17.76 1.92
C VAL A 576 -15.64 -18.08 0.74
N ASP A 577 -15.67 -17.23 -0.29
CA ASP A 577 -14.75 -17.31 -1.42
C ASP A 577 -13.33 -16.96 -0.98
N PRO A 578 -12.37 -17.91 -1.01
CA PRO A 578 -11.00 -17.67 -0.58
C PRO A 578 -10.29 -16.55 -1.34
N THR A 579 -10.67 -16.32 -2.59
CA THR A 579 -10.03 -15.30 -3.45
C THR A 579 -10.34 -13.87 -3.02
N THR A 580 -11.38 -13.67 -2.21
CA THR A 580 -11.78 -12.35 -1.69
C THR A 580 -11.11 -11.99 -0.37
N LEU A 581 -10.56 -12.98 0.36
CA LEU A 581 -10.09 -12.81 1.74
C LEU A 581 -8.83 -11.97 1.89
N ALA A 582 -7.83 -12.18 1.03
CA ALA A 582 -6.56 -11.42 1.10
C ALA A 582 -6.76 -9.90 0.97
N ALA A 583 -7.81 -9.52 0.29
CA ALA A 583 -8.23 -8.15 0.12
C ALA A 583 -9.23 -7.69 1.17
N GLY A 584 -10.05 -8.62 1.65
CA GLY A 584 -11.17 -8.37 2.55
C GLY A 584 -10.75 -8.22 4.00
N ILE A 585 -9.60 -8.78 4.43
CA ILE A 585 -9.14 -8.75 5.82
C ILE A 585 -7.95 -7.81 5.93
N GLN A 586 -8.07 -6.76 6.71
CA GLN A 586 -7.05 -5.73 6.90
C GLN A 586 -6.85 -5.44 8.38
N LEU A 587 -5.58 -5.22 8.78
CA LEU A 587 -5.20 -4.79 10.11
C LEU A 587 -4.46 -3.46 10.02
N ALA A 588 -4.77 -2.51 10.91
CA ALA A 588 -4.13 -1.20 10.90
C ALA A 588 -3.95 -0.62 12.32
N ALA A 589 -2.88 0.16 12.51
CA ALA A 589 -2.67 1.02 13.69
C ALA A 589 -2.91 2.48 13.28
N GLY A 590 -4.07 3.02 13.64
CA GLY A 590 -4.51 4.33 13.12
C GLY A 590 -4.62 4.31 11.60
N THR A 591 -3.81 5.11 10.90
CA THR A 591 -3.75 5.15 9.43
C THR A 591 -2.72 4.19 8.82
N ASN A 592 -1.90 3.53 9.64
CA ASN A 592 -0.82 2.67 9.17
C ASN A 592 -1.33 1.24 9.02
N SER A 593 -1.34 0.73 7.79
CA SER A 593 -1.69 -0.65 7.49
C SER A 593 -0.58 -1.60 7.93
N VAL A 594 -0.96 -2.75 8.47
CA VAL A 594 -0.05 -3.85 8.83
C VAL A 594 -0.02 -4.84 7.67
N ALA A 595 1.17 -5.15 7.18
CA ALA A 595 1.35 -6.22 6.21
C ALA A 595 1.13 -7.58 6.88
N GLY A 596 0.48 -8.51 6.19
CA GLY A 596 0.22 -9.85 6.72
C GLY A 596 -0.19 -10.84 5.63
N ILE A 597 -0.16 -12.12 5.98
CA ILE A 597 -0.57 -13.23 5.13
C ILE A 597 -1.92 -13.73 5.62
N VAL A 598 -2.88 -13.88 4.72
CA VAL A 598 -4.20 -14.45 5.03
C VAL A 598 -4.24 -15.90 4.56
N THR A 599 -4.54 -16.81 5.48
CA THR A 599 -4.85 -18.22 5.19
C THR A 599 -6.31 -18.52 5.53
N TYR A 600 -6.90 -19.52 4.89
CA TYR A 600 -8.31 -19.87 5.11
C TYR A 600 -8.50 -21.37 5.31
N ASN A 601 -9.27 -21.70 6.32
CA ASN A 601 -9.74 -23.07 6.55
C ASN A 601 -11.27 -23.14 6.31
N PRO A 602 -11.70 -23.65 5.16
CA PRO A 602 -13.13 -23.68 4.83
C PRO A 602 -13.93 -24.66 5.72
N ALA A 603 -13.31 -25.68 6.29
CA ALA A 603 -13.98 -26.63 7.16
C ALA A 603 -14.41 -26.01 8.50
N THR A 604 -13.62 -25.07 9.01
CA THR A 604 -13.90 -24.32 10.23
C THR A 604 -14.46 -22.92 9.95
N GLN A 605 -14.54 -22.52 8.68
CA GLN A 605 -14.97 -21.19 8.21
C GLN A 605 -14.10 -20.06 8.80
N THR A 606 -12.82 -20.34 9.05
CA THR A 606 -11.90 -19.40 9.69
C THR A 606 -10.83 -18.92 8.72
N ALA A 607 -10.66 -17.60 8.68
CA ALA A 607 -9.50 -16.95 8.06
C ALA A 607 -8.53 -16.50 9.15
N SER A 608 -7.24 -16.72 8.94
CA SER A 608 -6.17 -16.28 9.84
C SER A 608 -5.29 -15.28 9.13
N PHE A 609 -5.16 -14.09 9.70
CA PHE A 609 -4.22 -13.07 9.27
C PHE A 609 -2.98 -13.13 10.17
N ALA A 610 -1.84 -13.45 9.60
CA ALA A 610 -0.55 -13.46 10.27
C ALA A 610 0.22 -12.18 9.88
N PRO A 611 0.49 -11.25 10.82
CA PRO A 611 1.32 -10.07 10.54
C PRO A 611 2.73 -10.48 10.11
N VAL A 612 3.29 -9.76 9.12
CA VAL A 612 4.72 -9.85 8.80
C VAL A 612 5.47 -8.99 9.81
N GLY A 613 6.13 -9.61 10.77
CA GLY A 613 6.82 -8.95 11.88
C GLY A 613 5.94 -8.67 13.10
N LEU A 614 6.58 -8.16 14.16
CA LEU A 614 5.92 -7.91 15.44
C LEU A 614 5.07 -6.65 15.41
N LEU A 615 3.91 -6.69 16.04
CA LEU A 615 3.08 -5.52 16.27
C LEU A 615 3.70 -4.64 17.38
N ALA A 616 3.63 -3.32 17.20
CA ALA A 616 4.12 -2.37 18.19
C ALA A 616 3.40 -2.56 19.54
N SER A 617 4.17 -2.43 20.63
CA SER A 617 3.69 -2.54 22.01
C SER A 617 2.70 -1.42 22.36
N GLN A 618 1.75 -1.68 23.26
CA GLN A 618 0.74 -0.74 23.77
C GLN A 618 0.00 0.02 22.66
N THR A 619 -0.16 -0.59 21.51
CA THR A 619 -0.72 0.05 20.31
C THR A 619 -2.10 -0.50 20.04
N LEU A 620 -3.05 0.39 19.77
CA LEU A 620 -4.42 0.05 19.38
C LEU A 620 -4.42 -0.33 17.89
N TYR A 621 -4.84 -1.54 17.60
CA TYR A 621 -5.03 -2.06 16.25
C TYR A 621 -6.52 -2.17 15.94
N THR A 622 -6.86 -1.89 14.68
CA THR A 622 -8.21 -2.07 14.13
C THR A 622 -8.15 -3.15 13.06
N LEU A 623 -8.87 -4.23 13.27
CA LEU A 623 -9.20 -5.24 12.26
C LEU A 623 -10.42 -4.74 11.48
N THR A 624 -10.32 -4.75 10.15
CA THR A 624 -11.42 -4.45 9.23
C THR A 624 -11.66 -5.65 8.34
N VAL A 625 -12.91 -6.10 8.24
CA VAL A 625 -13.34 -7.15 7.30
C VAL A 625 -14.43 -6.57 6.41
N ALA A 626 -14.19 -6.56 5.10
CA ALA A 626 -15.09 -5.98 4.10
C ALA A 626 -14.85 -6.59 2.72
N GLY A 627 -15.86 -6.58 1.85
CA GLY A 627 -15.67 -7.04 0.47
C GLY A 627 -15.39 -8.54 0.35
N VAL A 628 -15.90 -9.34 1.29
CA VAL A 628 -15.82 -10.80 1.27
C VAL A 628 -17.11 -11.35 0.69
N ASP A 629 -17.01 -12.24 -0.28
CA ASP A 629 -18.14 -12.95 -0.90
C ASP A 629 -18.28 -14.35 -0.30
N ASP A 630 -19.51 -14.85 -0.25
CA ASP A 630 -19.76 -16.28 0.00
C ASP A 630 -19.56 -17.11 -1.29
N LEU A 631 -19.78 -18.42 -1.22
CA LEU A 631 -19.66 -19.32 -2.37
C LEU A 631 -20.80 -19.17 -3.39
N ALA A 632 -21.85 -18.41 -3.06
CA ALA A 632 -22.96 -18.06 -3.93
C ALA A 632 -22.77 -16.69 -4.61
N GLY A 633 -21.72 -15.95 -4.28
CA GLY A 633 -21.40 -14.62 -4.80
C GLY A 633 -22.15 -13.49 -4.09
N ASN A 634 -22.66 -13.73 -2.87
CA ASN A 634 -23.27 -12.67 -2.07
C ASN A 634 -22.19 -11.90 -1.33
N LEU A 635 -22.07 -10.62 -1.62
CA LEU A 635 -21.10 -9.73 -1.01
C LEU A 635 -21.51 -9.37 0.41
N MET A 636 -20.59 -9.45 1.36
CA MET A 636 -20.74 -8.95 2.72
C MET A 636 -21.21 -7.48 2.71
N THR A 637 -22.41 -7.21 3.23
CA THR A 637 -23.08 -5.90 3.10
C THR A 637 -22.58 -4.85 4.08
N ALA A 638 -22.08 -5.27 5.24
CA ALA A 638 -21.61 -4.39 6.30
C ALA A 638 -20.11 -4.57 6.53
N VAL A 639 -19.39 -3.45 6.64
CA VAL A 639 -17.98 -3.48 7.09
C VAL A 639 -17.99 -3.91 8.56
N PHE A 640 -17.28 -5.01 8.87
CA PHE A 640 -17.03 -5.42 10.24
C PHE A 640 -15.73 -4.78 10.74
N THR A 641 -15.76 -4.22 11.93
CA THR A 641 -14.55 -3.67 12.59
C THR A 641 -14.43 -4.23 14.01
N SER A 642 -13.21 -4.55 14.41
CA SER A 642 -12.87 -4.96 15.76
C SER A 642 -11.55 -4.32 16.16
N THR A 643 -11.38 -3.99 17.43
CA THR A 643 -10.15 -3.40 17.92
C THR A 643 -9.54 -4.25 19.03
N PHE A 644 -8.21 -4.23 19.12
CA PHE A 644 -7.48 -4.77 20.26
C PHE A 644 -6.22 -3.92 20.51
N THR A 645 -5.71 -3.95 21.74
CA THR A 645 -4.47 -3.27 22.11
C THR A 645 -3.43 -4.33 22.49
N THR A 646 -2.22 -4.20 21.97
CA THR A 646 -1.10 -5.09 22.31
C THR A 646 -0.64 -4.86 23.74
N ALA A 647 -0.08 -5.91 24.36
CA ALA A 647 0.48 -5.84 25.72
C ALA A 647 1.68 -4.90 25.78
N ASN A 648 2.06 -4.50 26.99
CA ASN A 648 3.28 -3.75 27.24
C ASN A 648 4.50 -4.64 26.99
N ALA A 649 5.41 -4.22 26.13
CA ALA A 649 6.72 -4.85 25.99
C ALA A 649 7.64 -4.34 27.11
N LEU A 650 8.17 -5.27 27.88
CA LEU A 650 9.20 -5.01 28.89
C LEU A 650 10.59 -4.93 28.24
N PHE A 651 10.74 -5.61 27.12
CA PHE A 651 11.93 -5.63 26.26
C PHE A 651 11.50 -5.96 24.82
N ALA A 652 12.12 -5.29 23.87
CA ALA A 652 11.95 -5.60 22.45
C ALA A 652 13.24 -5.23 21.70
N ASP A 653 13.70 -6.11 20.81
CA ASP A 653 14.84 -5.87 19.93
C ASP A 653 14.63 -6.58 18.60
N SER A 654 14.67 -5.81 17.50
CA SER A 654 14.60 -6.30 16.13
C SER A 654 15.98 -6.29 15.46
N PHE A 655 17.06 -6.05 16.22
CA PHE A 655 18.44 -6.00 15.78
C PHE A 655 18.80 -4.91 14.74
N GLU A 656 17.85 -4.12 14.31
CA GLU A 656 18.06 -3.03 13.33
C GLU A 656 18.91 -1.87 13.87
N SER A 657 18.93 -1.69 15.18
CA SER A 657 19.73 -0.67 15.88
C SER A 657 21.06 -1.19 16.41
N GLY A 658 21.44 -2.42 16.07
CA GLY A 658 22.66 -3.07 16.55
C GLY A 658 22.42 -4.00 17.73
N THR A 659 23.49 -4.37 18.46
CA THR A 659 23.46 -5.37 19.54
C THR A 659 23.71 -4.79 20.92
N THR A 660 23.45 -3.52 21.15
CA THR A 660 23.70 -2.84 22.44
C THR A 660 22.91 -3.43 23.61
N SER A 661 21.77 -4.05 23.30
CA SER A 661 20.91 -4.75 24.26
C SER A 661 21.39 -6.18 24.60
N TRP A 662 22.51 -6.63 24.01
CA TRP A 662 23.00 -8.01 24.11
C TRP A 662 24.47 -8.08 24.42
N THR A 663 24.85 -9.06 25.25
CA THR A 663 26.23 -9.49 25.43
C THR A 663 26.46 -10.71 24.57
N LEU A 664 27.32 -10.56 23.56
CA LEU A 664 27.64 -11.62 22.61
C LEU A 664 28.93 -12.30 22.94
N ASN A 665 28.91 -13.63 23.05
CA ASN A 665 30.10 -14.48 23.09
C ASN A 665 30.34 -15.03 21.66
N PRO A 666 31.53 -14.80 21.06
CA PRO A 666 31.78 -15.28 19.70
C PRO A 666 31.45 -16.78 19.53
N PRO A 667 30.91 -17.18 18.37
CA PRO A 667 30.84 -16.41 17.15
C PRO A 667 29.57 -15.57 16.93
N TRP A 668 28.69 -15.42 17.92
CA TRP A 668 27.45 -14.64 17.77
C TRP A 668 27.70 -13.22 17.23
N GLY A 669 26.88 -12.80 16.27
CA GLY A 669 26.98 -11.49 15.66
C GLY A 669 25.73 -11.12 14.87
N LEU A 670 25.67 -9.86 14.40
CA LEU A 670 24.66 -9.44 13.44
C LEU A 670 24.98 -9.97 12.06
N THR A 671 23.92 -10.23 11.30
CA THR A 671 24.01 -10.60 9.90
C THR A 671 22.90 -9.95 9.08
N THR A 672 23.13 -9.81 7.79
CA THR A 672 22.14 -9.45 6.77
C THR A 672 21.80 -10.63 5.86
N GLU A 673 22.31 -11.83 6.15
CA GLU A 673 22.15 -13.01 5.31
C GLU A 673 20.72 -13.54 5.33
N GLN A 674 20.13 -13.57 6.53
CA GLN A 674 18.74 -13.97 6.74
C GLN A 674 18.14 -13.12 7.83
N CYS A 675 17.03 -12.47 7.58
CA CYS A 675 16.27 -11.68 8.53
C CYS A 675 14.77 -11.84 8.29
N MET A 676 14.00 -11.78 9.36
CA MET A 676 12.53 -11.78 9.27
C MET A 676 11.99 -10.38 9.13
N SER A 677 12.53 -9.42 9.89
CA SER A 677 12.19 -8.02 9.81
C SER A 677 13.34 -7.21 9.21
N ALA A 678 13.02 -6.16 8.50
CA ALA A 678 13.90 -5.18 7.86
C ALA A 678 15.20 -5.75 7.27
N SER A 679 16.38 -5.58 7.90
CA SER A 679 17.68 -5.87 7.27
C SER A 679 18.66 -6.67 8.11
N HIS A 680 18.40 -6.87 9.39
CA HIS A 680 19.35 -7.51 10.30
C HIS A 680 18.68 -8.55 11.19
N SER A 681 19.41 -9.62 11.48
CA SER A 681 19.11 -10.59 12.52
C SER A 681 20.36 -10.95 13.32
N LEU A 682 20.18 -11.72 14.38
CA LEU A 682 21.26 -12.22 15.23
C LEU A 682 21.54 -13.69 14.88
N THR A 683 22.80 -14.05 14.65
CA THR A 683 23.19 -15.43 14.32
C THR A 683 24.40 -15.91 15.11
N ASP A 684 24.52 -17.23 15.29
CA ASP A 684 25.70 -17.91 15.84
C ASP A 684 26.80 -18.17 14.78
N SER A 685 26.56 -17.76 13.53
CA SER A 685 27.41 -18.07 12.37
C SER A 685 27.51 -16.93 11.35
N PRO A 686 27.81 -15.69 11.74
CA PRO A 686 27.87 -14.56 10.81
C PRO A 686 28.93 -14.80 9.72
N GLY A 687 28.50 -14.72 8.45
CA GLY A 687 29.36 -14.84 7.28
C GLY A 687 29.65 -16.28 6.85
N GLY A 688 28.82 -17.26 7.22
CA GLY A 688 28.94 -18.65 6.77
C GLY A 688 28.57 -19.69 7.83
N ASN A 689 29.00 -20.92 7.62
CA ASN A 689 28.68 -22.03 8.52
C ASN A 689 29.29 -21.85 9.93
N TYR A 690 28.55 -22.29 10.97
CA TYR A 690 29.05 -22.28 12.32
C TYR A 690 30.32 -23.13 12.53
N GLN A 691 31.09 -22.82 13.56
CA GLN A 691 32.32 -23.53 13.86
C GLN A 691 32.06 -24.90 14.54
N PRO A 692 32.90 -25.94 14.30
CA PRO A 692 32.77 -27.22 14.98
C PRO A 692 33.20 -27.11 16.44
N ASN A 693 32.65 -27.98 17.30
CA ASN A 693 33.02 -28.08 18.71
C ASN A 693 32.79 -26.78 19.51
N VAL A 694 31.82 -25.96 19.09
CA VAL A 694 31.45 -24.78 19.88
C VAL A 694 30.69 -25.23 21.13
N THR A 695 31.18 -24.78 22.27
CA THR A 695 30.52 -25.08 23.54
C THR A 695 30.14 -23.78 24.26
N ASN A 696 28.88 -23.67 24.65
CA ASN A 696 28.36 -22.53 25.41
C ASN A 696 28.53 -21.14 24.78
N SER A 697 28.58 -21.04 23.44
CA SER A 697 28.53 -19.77 22.77
C SER A 697 27.11 -19.18 22.91
N SER A 698 26.99 -17.92 23.29
CA SER A 698 25.71 -17.35 23.64
C SER A 698 25.56 -15.86 23.34
N ALA A 699 24.35 -15.46 23.00
CA ALA A 699 23.88 -14.09 23.03
C ALA A 699 22.93 -13.92 24.23
N THR A 700 23.27 -13.00 25.14
CA THR A 700 22.54 -12.79 26.41
C THR A 700 22.01 -11.36 26.45
N SER A 701 20.70 -11.18 26.71
CA SER A 701 20.10 -9.85 26.85
C SER A 701 20.65 -9.09 28.07
N ILE A 702 20.50 -7.77 28.04
CA ILE A 702 20.60 -6.94 29.26
C ILE A 702 19.58 -7.41 30.30
N GLY A 703 19.70 -6.94 31.53
CA GLY A 703 18.68 -7.16 32.55
C GLY A 703 17.37 -6.47 32.20
N ILE A 704 16.29 -7.24 32.13
CA ILE A 704 14.92 -6.78 31.83
C ILE A 704 14.24 -6.55 33.19
N ASP A 705 13.72 -5.35 33.41
CA ASP A 705 12.98 -5.05 34.65
C ASP A 705 11.59 -5.72 34.60
N VAL A 706 11.38 -6.63 35.55
CA VAL A 706 10.11 -7.34 35.72
C VAL A 706 9.50 -7.06 37.12
N THR A 707 9.85 -5.93 37.71
CA THR A 707 9.34 -5.52 39.04
C THR A 707 7.81 -5.43 39.01
N GLY A 708 7.15 -6.14 39.90
CA GLY A 708 5.71 -6.19 40.04
C GLY A 708 4.99 -7.02 38.96
N VAL A 709 5.72 -7.72 38.09
CA VAL A 709 5.18 -8.61 37.06
C VAL A 709 5.09 -10.04 37.62
N THR A 710 3.93 -10.69 37.40
CA THR A 710 3.69 -12.05 37.91
C THR A 710 4.05 -13.15 36.92
N GLY A 711 4.17 -12.81 35.66
CA GLY A 711 4.56 -13.68 34.57
C GLY A 711 4.89 -12.90 33.29
N VAL A 712 5.67 -13.49 32.42
CA VAL A 712 6.03 -12.90 31.11
C VAL A 712 5.84 -13.90 29.99
N SER A 713 5.56 -13.38 28.77
CA SER A 713 5.67 -14.12 27.52
C SER A 713 6.95 -13.68 26.82
N VAL A 714 7.75 -14.65 26.37
CA VAL A 714 8.95 -14.44 25.54
C VAL A 714 8.62 -14.93 24.14
N SER A 715 8.68 -14.03 23.15
CA SER A 715 8.46 -14.33 21.74
C SER A 715 9.69 -13.98 20.91
N TYR A 716 9.99 -14.77 19.90
CA TYR A 716 11.11 -14.56 18.99
C TYR A 716 10.85 -15.28 17.65
N TRP A 717 11.34 -14.74 16.56
CA TRP A 717 11.42 -15.43 15.30
C TRP A 717 12.72 -16.24 15.24
N LEU A 718 12.61 -17.45 14.67
CA LEU A 718 13.73 -18.37 14.53
C LEU A 718 13.76 -18.98 13.13
N ASN A 719 14.96 -19.04 12.55
CA ASN A 719 15.24 -19.74 11.30
C ASN A 719 16.63 -20.39 11.40
N GLY A 720 16.95 -21.27 10.49
CA GLY A 720 18.30 -21.80 10.31
C GLY A 720 18.40 -23.30 10.30
N GLN A 721 19.63 -23.79 10.34
CA GLN A 721 19.91 -25.21 10.25
C GLN A 721 21.08 -25.63 11.13
N THR A 722 20.88 -26.71 11.86
CA THR A 722 21.95 -27.39 12.60
C THR A 722 22.08 -28.84 12.16
N GLN A 723 23.25 -29.43 12.32
CA GLN A 723 23.49 -30.85 12.09
C GLN A 723 23.08 -31.70 13.30
N ALA A 724 23.00 -33.00 13.10
CA ALA A 724 22.60 -33.94 14.14
C ALA A 724 23.50 -33.85 15.38
N GLY A 725 22.91 -33.58 16.53
CA GLY A 725 23.61 -33.41 17.81
C GLY A 725 23.99 -31.98 18.15
N ASP A 726 23.79 -31.03 17.22
CA ASP A 726 24.00 -29.61 17.44
C ASP A 726 22.69 -28.96 17.87
N THR A 727 22.75 -27.99 18.77
CA THR A 727 21.52 -27.44 19.39
C THR A 727 21.65 -25.96 19.68
N LEU A 728 20.56 -25.21 19.39
CA LEU A 728 20.27 -23.93 19.99
C LEU A 728 19.35 -24.13 21.20
N ARG A 729 19.68 -23.53 22.34
CA ARG A 729 18.78 -23.44 23.48
C ARG A 729 18.39 -22.00 23.74
N VAL A 730 17.12 -21.79 23.99
CA VAL A 730 16.58 -20.55 24.52
C VAL A 730 16.39 -20.70 25.99
N GLU A 731 17.01 -19.84 26.78
CA GLU A 731 17.08 -19.96 28.22
C GLU A 731 16.77 -18.63 28.90
N TYR A 732 16.25 -18.68 30.11
CA TYR A 732 16.05 -17.50 30.97
C TYR A 732 16.70 -17.66 32.34
N SER A 733 16.98 -16.52 32.97
CA SER A 733 17.46 -16.43 34.35
C SER A 733 16.77 -15.28 35.07
N THR A 734 16.40 -15.52 36.33
CA THR A 734 15.85 -14.52 37.25
C THR A 734 16.82 -14.25 38.38
N ASN A 735 18.09 -13.89 38.02
CA ASN A 735 19.23 -13.74 38.96
C ASN A 735 19.71 -15.07 39.61
N GLY A 736 19.48 -16.20 38.94
CA GLY A 736 19.87 -17.53 39.40
C GLY A 736 20.41 -18.42 38.28
N PRO A 737 20.32 -19.72 38.40
CA PRO A 737 20.70 -20.63 37.31
C PRO A 737 19.79 -20.45 36.11
N TRP A 738 20.37 -20.73 34.92
CA TRP A 738 19.64 -20.70 33.64
C TRP A 738 18.65 -21.86 33.56
N THR A 739 17.43 -21.55 33.13
CA THR A 739 16.36 -22.50 32.84
C THR A 739 16.07 -22.51 31.36
N THR A 740 16.01 -23.70 30.77
CA THR A 740 15.71 -23.86 29.33
C THR A 740 14.23 -23.66 29.06
N LEU A 741 13.90 -22.81 28.13
CA LEU A 741 12.57 -22.59 27.58
C LEU A 741 12.34 -23.48 26.35
N ASP A 742 13.30 -23.47 25.41
CA ASP A 742 13.26 -24.23 24.17
C ASP A 742 14.60 -24.85 23.84
N THR A 743 14.58 -25.92 23.04
CA THR A 743 15.74 -26.54 22.40
C THR A 743 15.42 -26.83 20.96
N TRP A 744 16.23 -26.30 20.07
CA TRP A 744 16.10 -26.40 18.62
C TRP A 744 17.28 -27.14 18.02
N SER A 745 16.99 -27.98 17.00
CA SER A 745 18.00 -28.70 16.21
C SER A 745 17.40 -29.05 14.85
N GLY A 746 18.26 -29.36 13.88
CA GLY A 746 17.83 -29.62 12.51
C GLY A 746 17.49 -28.34 11.77
N ILE A 747 16.60 -28.41 10.82
CA ILE A 747 16.14 -27.30 9.98
C ILE A 747 14.97 -26.63 10.68
N GLN A 748 15.03 -25.32 10.78
CA GLN A 748 13.96 -24.44 11.24
C GLN A 748 13.66 -23.42 10.13
N GLU A 749 12.40 -23.23 9.82
CA GLU A 749 11.93 -22.14 8.96
C GLU A 749 11.64 -20.92 9.82
N TRP A 750 11.62 -19.72 9.22
CA TRP A 750 11.14 -18.55 9.91
C TRP A 750 9.78 -18.81 10.55
N ALA A 751 9.80 -19.07 11.81
CA ALA A 751 8.62 -19.30 12.62
C ALA A 751 8.67 -18.47 13.89
N LEU A 752 7.51 -17.92 14.27
CA LEU A 752 7.36 -17.24 15.53
C LEU A 752 7.15 -18.23 16.65
N HIS A 753 8.01 -18.18 17.64
CA HIS A 753 7.91 -18.96 18.86
C HIS A 753 7.51 -18.06 20.01
N SER A 754 6.62 -18.56 20.87
CA SER A 754 6.20 -17.85 22.09
C SER A 754 6.14 -18.83 23.27
N ARG A 755 6.71 -18.43 24.42
CA ARG A 755 6.74 -19.22 25.64
C ARG A 755 6.40 -18.36 26.84
N ASN A 756 5.58 -18.89 27.73
CA ASN A 756 5.20 -18.22 28.96
C ASN A 756 6.08 -18.69 30.13
N ILE A 757 6.59 -17.73 30.87
CA ILE A 757 7.26 -17.93 32.13
C ILE A 757 6.29 -17.48 33.24
N THR A 758 5.54 -18.41 33.83
CA THR A 758 4.49 -18.06 34.80
C THR A 758 4.27 -19.24 35.78
N PRO A 759 4.20 -18.98 37.11
CA PRO A 759 4.50 -17.69 37.74
C PRO A 759 5.99 -17.40 37.76
N LEU A 760 6.34 -16.14 37.73
CA LEU A 760 7.70 -15.71 38.10
C LEU A 760 7.93 -15.94 39.61
N PRO A 761 9.14 -16.32 40.06
CA PRO A 761 9.44 -16.44 41.50
C PRO A 761 9.11 -15.16 42.26
N PRO A 762 8.50 -15.25 43.44
CA PRO A 762 8.16 -14.07 44.24
C PRO A 762 9.39 -13.17 44.47
N GLY A 763 9.23 -11.87 44.29
CA GLY A 763 10.30 -10.88 44.46
C GLY A 763 11.30 -10.79 43.30
N THR A 764 11.03 -11.43 42.19
CA THR A 764 11.84 -11.26 40.98
C THR A 764 11.73 -9.81 40.47
N THR A 765 12.84 -9.14 40.34
CA THR A 765 12.97 -7.78 39.80
C THR A 765 13.69 -7.73 38.45
N GLY A 766 14.45 -8.78 38.12
CA GLY A 766 15.23 -8.85 36.88
C GLY A 766 15.07 -10.19 36.17
N LEU A 767 15.03 -10.12 34.84
CA LEU A 767 14.99 -11.27 33.92
C LEU A 767 16.06 -11.08 32.85
N GLN A 768 16.71 -12.14 32.44
CA GLN A 768 17.55 -12.19 31.26
C GLN A 768 17.15 -13.34 30.38
N ILE A 769 17.23 -13.13 29.06
CA ILE A 769 17.02 -14.16 28.03
C ILE A 769 18.37 -14.45 27.38
N ARG A 770 18.60 -15.72 27.04
CA ARG A 770 19.84 -16.15 26.37
C ARG A 770 19.55 -17.14 25.26
N PHE A 771 20.15 -16.91 24.12
CA PHE A 771 20.29 -17.89 23.05
C PHE A 771 21.67 -18.52 23.19
N ARG A 772 21.72 -19.86 23.39
CA ARG A 772 22.97 -20.58 23.59
C ARG A 772 23.13 -21.71 22.61
N PHE A 773 24.17 -21.62 21.79
CA PHE A 773 24.50 -22.59 20.75
C PHE A 773 25.62 -23.55 21.23
N ASN A 774 25.44 -24.84 20.88
CA ASN A 774 26.41 -25.89 21.04
C ASN A 774 26.51 -26.71 19.77
N SER A 775 27.74 -26.94 19.28
CA SER A 775 28.04 -27.84 18.17
C SER A 775 28.99 -28.95 18.56
N ASN A 776 28.84 -30.10 17.92
CA ASN A 776 29.78 -31.21 18.01
C ASN A 776 30.87 -31.10 16.92
N GLY A 777 31.80 -32.05 16.86
CA GLY A 777 32.91 -32.04 15.91
C GLY A 777 32.60 -32.58 14.51
N ASN A 778 31.35 -32.84 14.21
CA ASN A 778 30.92 -33.47 12.98
C ASN A 778 30.78 -32.47 11.79
N GLN A 779 29.75 -32.56 11.01
CA GLN A 779 29.46 -31.62 9.91
C GLN A 779 28.99 -30.27 10.46
N GLN A 780 29.10 -29.24 9.64
CA GLN A 780 28.69 -27.86 9.91
C GLN A 780 27.56 -27.47 8.97
N SER A 781 26.70 -26.60 9.43
CA SER A 781 25.62 -25.99 8.66
C SER A 781 25.62 -24.48 8.82
N ASP A 782 24.67 -23.83 8.20
CA ASP A 782 24.52 -22.38 8.16
C ASP A 782 24.31 -21.71 9.55
N GLY A 783 23.81 -22.46 10.53
CA GLY A 783 23.54 -21.96 11.87
C GLY A 783 22.10 -21.56 12.10
N MET A 784 21.90 -20.86 13.22
CA MET A 784 20.58 -20.39 13.64
C MET A 784 20.51 -18.86 13.60
N TYR A 785 19.40 -18.34 13.10
CA TYR A 785 19.09 -16.92 13.01
C TYR A 785 17.93 -16.60 13.92
N VAL A 786 18.08 -15.57 14.72
CA VAL A 786 17.07 -15.08 15.67
C VAL A 786 16.74 -13.65 15.33
N ASP A 787 15.45 -13.34 15.28
CA ASP A 787 14.98 -12.00 14.99
C ASP A 787 13.80 -11.61 15.87
N ASP A 788 13.50 -10.29 15.96
CA ASP A 788 12.33 -9.74 16.64
C ASP A 788 12.06 -10.36 18.01
N VAL A 789 12.99 -10.25 18.94
CA VAL A 789 12.83 -10.75 20.31
C VAL A 789 11.98 -9.79 21.13
N ILE A 790 10.92 -10.29 21.76
CA ILE A 790 10.06 -9.48 22.62
C ILE A 790 9.73 -10.20 23.94
N VAL A 791 9.75 -9.47 25.03
CA VAL A 791 9.29 -9.91 26.35
C VAL A 791 8.14 -9.02 26.80
N GLN A 792 6.99 -9.61 27.05
CA GLN A 792 5.77 -8.91 27.44
C GLN A 792 5.26 -9.38 28.79
N ALA A 793 4.66 -8.48 29.56
CA ALA A 793 3.96 -8.86 30.80
C ALA A 793 2.68 -9.64 30.50
N LEU A 794 2.47 -10.77 31.20
CA LEU A 794 1.25 -11.58 31.14
C LEU A 794 0.14 -11.01 32.04
#